data_7d687801e76771ded94f0b24e6ff87b2
#
_entry.id   7d687801e76771ded94f0b24e6ff87b2
#
_cell.length_a   1.000
_cell.length_b   1.000
_cell.length_c   1.000
_cell.angle_alpha   90.00
_cell.angle_beta   90.00
_cell.angle_gamma   90.00
#
_symmetry.space_group_name_H-M   'P 1'
#
loop_
_entity.id
_entity.type
_entity.pdbx_description
1 polymer ?
#
loop_
_entity_poly.entity_id
_entity_poly.type
_entity_poly.pdbx_seq_one_letter_code
_entity_poly.pdbx_strand_id
1 'polypeptide(L)'
;MQTPAARPAFPHLFSPIRIGGATIRNRILSSGHDTVMAVGGLVTDQLIAYQEARARGGAGLIVIQVAGVHPTARYTSTELTADTDATIPGFTALAEAIHRHGATVFGQLFHGGREVMDTEEGTLAVAWAPSPVPTERFHVIPRAMTEPLIREIIEGFGASALRLQTAGLDGVEVVASHGYLPSQFLNPRTNLRTDGWGGDEARRLRFLREALAACRATTQRGFVVGLRISIGEQSPDGLSEDEALVALRTLDAENAFDYVSVVRGTSATLAGSDHIVPPSPFAAGYTVPDAARVKAAVRVPVLVAGRITQPQDAELILAAGSADMCVMTRALICDPELPAKAADGRVDDIRACIGCNQACIGHFHAGYPISCIQFPESGREREFPRFGEPGHAKLPPAQTPRDVLVIGGGPAGLKAAAVAAERGHRVTLVEAERRVGGQVRLAQLLPGRHEIGGAITNLEAEARRAGATITTGVRADAAYVRASRAQVVIVATGATPYTPPLEVNGSPRIAQAWDVIRDAAAVPAGTVVVADFRSDWLGLGVATLLAGRGCRVTLAVTGTMAGQRCQQYVRDQMTAAARRAHVTILPTTRLFGADETAVYLQDGLTEEAVVVEDAVALVLAQGHLPADSLLLELEADAATDGAYRVLAAGDVQSPRTIEEAVLEGLRAGIAV
;
A
#
# COMPACT_ATOMS: atom_id res chain seq x y z
N MET A 1 -46.59 -18.05 -6.02
CA MET A 1 -45.97 -16.76 -6.33
C MET A 1 -44.52 -16.89 -5.95
N GLN A 2 -43.63 -16.97 -6.93
CA GLN A 2 -42.18 -16.90 -6.66
C GLN A 2 -41.88 -15.49 -6.17
N THR A 3 -41.31 -15.38 -4.98
CA THR A 3 -40.75 -14.09 -4.50
C THR A 3 -39.77 -13.58 -5.56
N PRO A 4 -39.89 -12.34 -6.04
CA PRO A 4 -38.91 -11.81 -7.00
C PRO A 4 -37.52 -11.90 -6.36
N ALA A 5 -36.57 -12.50 -7.07
CA ALA A 5 -35.17 -12.56 -6.64
C ALA A 5 -34.73 -11.14 -6.27
N ALA A 6 -34.22 -10.97 -5.05
CA ALA A 6 -33.74 -9.67 -4.59
C ALA A 6 -32.70 -9.16 -5.61
N ARG A 7 -32.87 -7.91 -6.07
CA ARG A 7 -31.87 -7.28 -6.97
C ARG A 7 -30.52 -7.29 -6.23
N PRO A 8 -29.42 -7.69 -6.90
CA PRO A 8 -28.11 -7.62 -6.30
C PRO A 8 -27.81 -6.19 -5.84
N ALA A 9 -27.16 -6.03 -4.70
CA ALA A 9 -26.84 -4.73 -4.09
C ALA A 9 -26.00 -3.84 -5.04
N PHE A 10 -25.21 -4.45 -5.93
CA PHE A 10 -24.28 -3.79 -6.86
C PHE A 10 -24.46 -4.36 -8.29
N PRO A 11 -25.56 -4.04 -9.00
CA PRO A 11 -25.89 -4.68 -10.27
C PRO A 11 -24.92 -4.38 -11.40
N HIS A 12 -24.28 -3.19 -11.43
CA HIS A 12 -23.27 -2.86 -12.44
C HIS A 12 -21.95 -3.55 -12.13
N LEU A 13 -21.51 -3.55 -10.87
CA LEU A 13 -20.26 -4.14 -10.43
C LEU A 13 -20.21 -5.66 -10.68
N PHE A 14 -21.33 -6.36 -10.50
CA PHE A 14 -21.44 -7.81 -10.70
C PHE A 14 -21.99 -8.21 -12.07
N SER A 15 -22.13 -7.26 -13.00
CA SER A 15 -22.45 -7.60 -14.40
C SER A 15 -21.19 -8.09 -15.12
N PRO A 16 -21.29 -9.14 -15.97
CA PRO A 16 -20.17 -9.59 -16.77
C PRO A 16 -19.79 -8.55 -17.84
N ILE A 17 -18.54 -8.65 -18.32
CA ILE A 17 -18.04 -7.85 -19.42
C ILE A 17 -17.23 -8.72 -20.36
N ARG A 18 -17.33 -8.41 -21.67
CA ARG A 18 -16.48 -9.04 -22.70
C ARG A 18 -15.36 -8.08 -23.09
N ILE A 19 -14.13 -8.56 -23.05
CA ILE A 19 -12.93 -7.86 -23.53
C ILE A 19 -12.20 -8.78 -24.51
N GLY A 20 -12.11 -8.38 -25.78
CA GLY A 20 -11.58 -9.25 -26.82
C GLY A 20 -12.30 -10.60 -26.87
N GLY A 21 -11.56 -11.69 -26.73
CA GLY A 21 -12.10 -13.05 -26.65
C GLY A 21 -12.53 -13.50 -25.26
N ALA A 22 -12.14 -12.78 -24.19
CA ALA A 22 -12.41 -13.17 -22.82
C ALA A 22 -13.76 -12.64 -22.32
N THR A 23 -14.47 -13.45 -21.50
CA THR A 23 -15.66 -13.03 -20.76
C THR A 23 -15.32 -13.00 -19.27
N ILE A 24 -15.35 -11.83 -18.68
CA ILE A 24 -15.00 -11.58 -17.27
C ILE A 24 -16.29 -11.52 -16.47
N ARG A 25 -16.37 -12.30 -15.37
CA ARG A 25 -17.60 -12.55 -14.60
C ARG A 25 -18.17 -11.33 -13.85
N ASN A 26 -17.34 -10.34 -13.52
CA ASN A 26 -17.72 -9.09 -12.86
C ASN A 26 -16.72 -7.98 -13.20
N ARG A 27 -16.96 -6.75 -12.72
CA ARG A 27 -16.19 -5.56 -13.04
C ARG A 27 -15.11 -5.20 -12.01
N ILE A 28 -14.64 -6.20 -11.24
CA ILE A 28 -13.62 -6.02 -10.20
C ILE A 28 -12.29 -6.57 -10.71
N LEU A 29 -11.28 -5.70 -10.74
CA LEU A 29 -9.94 -6.02 -11.21
C LEU A 29 -8.91 -5.89 -10.07
N SER A 30 -8.08 -6.93 -9.87
CA SER A 30 -6.77 -6.83 -9.22
C SER A 30 -5.71 -6.54 -10.28
N SER A 31 -5.26 -5.30 -10.38
CA SER A 31 -4.24 -4.88 -11.35
C SER A 31 -2.85 -5.40 -10.98
N GLY A 32 -1.96 -5.46 -11.95
CA GLY A 32 -0.55 -5.75 -11.75
C GLY A 32 0.09 -4.81 -10.72
N HIS A 33 0.80 -5.41 -9.79
CA HIS A 33 1.56 -4.75 -8.73
C HIS A 33 2.68 -5.67 -8.26
N ASP A 34 3.87 -5.12 -8.06
CA ASP A 34 5.02 -5.90 -7.66
C ASP A 34 4.84 -6.40 -6.23
N THR A 35 5.04 -7.71 -6.08
CA THR A 35 4.74 -8.43 -4.83
C THR A 35 5.99 -8.77 -4.02
N VAL A 36 7.18 -8.70 -4.64
CA VAL A 36 8.44 -9.21 -4.07
C VAL A 36 8.34 -10.71 -3.71
N MET A 37 7.60 -11.47 -4.52
CA MET A 37 7.41 -12.92 -4.34
C MET A 37 7.95 -13.73 -5.53
N ALA A 38 8.58 -13.06 -6.50
CA ALA A 38 9.33 -13.73 -7.56
C ALA A 38 10.77 -14.00 -7.10
N VAL A 39 11.36 -15.07 -7.58
CA VAL A 39 12.76 -15.43 -7.33
C VAL A 39 13.42 -15.78 -8.66
N GLY A 40 14.51 -15.10 -8.98
CA GLY A 40 15.20 -15.29 -10.27
C GLY A 40 14.31 -14.99 -11.49
N GLY A 41 13.35 -14.08 -11.36
CA GLY A 41 12.38 -13.77 -12.40
C GLY A 41 11.24 -14.80 -12.58
N LEU A 42 11.19 -15.85 -11.75
CA LEU A 42 10.23 -16.95 -11.85
C LEU A 42 9.08 -16.83 -10.87
N VAL A 43 7.92 -17.38 -11.25
CA VAL A 43 6.74 -17.53 -10.38
C VAL A 43 7.04 -18.53 -9.27
N THR A 44 6.69 -18.18 -8.03
CA THR A 44 6.85 -19.03 -6.85
C THR A 44 5.48 -19.51 -6.32
N ASP A 45 5.49 -20.55 -5.49
CA ASP A 45 4.28 -21.03 -4.79
C ASP A 45 3.64 -19.94 -3.91
N GLN A 46 4.45 -19.03 -3.34
CA GLN A 46 3.95 -17.90 -2.56
C GLN A 46 3.14 -16.94 -3.43
N LEU A 47 3.66 -16.61 -4.62
CA LEU A 47 2.96 -15.75 -5.58
C LEU A 47 1.67 -16.43 -6.08
N ILE A 48 1.70 -17.75 -6.34
CA ILE A 48 0.52 -18.52 -6.72
C ILE A 48 -0.54 -18.43 -5.62
N ALA A 49 -0.20 -18.74 -4.37
CA ALA A 49 -1.13 -18.70 -3.24
C ALA A 49 -1.71 -17.29 -3.02
N TYR A 50 -0.89 -16.26 -3.18
CA TYR A 50 -1.29 -14.87 -3.11
C TYR A 50 -2.36 -14.52 -4.15
N GLN A 51 -2.15 -14.84 -5.42
CA GLN A 51 -3.10 -14.53 -6.49
C GLN A 51 -4.35 -15.42 -6.42
N GLU A 52 -4.18 -16.70 -6.07
CA GLU A 52 -5.29 -17.64 -5.89
C GLU A 52 -6.28 -17.16 -4.82
N ALA A 53 -5.79 -16.56 -3.70
CA ALA A 53 -6.65 -16.02 -2.65
C ALA A 53 -7.62 -14.95 -3.19
N ARG A 54 -7.19 -14.10 -4.12
CA ARG A 54 -8.02 -13.07 -4.74
C ARG A 54 -9.01 -13.66 -5.75
N ALA A 55 -8.58 -14.66 -6.52
CA ALA A 55 -9.45 -15.40 -7.44
C ALA A 55 -10.57 -16.12 -6.67
N ARG A 56 -10.22 -16.83 -5.60
CA ARG A 56 -11.16 -17.50 -4.70
C ARG A 56 -12.15 -16.51 -4.07
N GLY A 57 -11.65 -15.34 -3.65
CA GLY A 57 -12.47 -14.28 -3.05
C GLY A 57 -13.41 -13.58 -4.02
N GLY A 58 -13.37 -13.91 -5.32
CA GLY A 58 -14.36 -13.47 -6.28
C GLY A 58 -13.93 -12.38 -7.26
N ALA A 59 -12.66 -11.98 -7.32
CA ALA A 59 -12.18 -11.05 -8.34
C ALA A 59 -12.50 -11.58 -9.75
N GLY A 60 -12.98 -10.69 -10.64
CA GLY A 60 -13.34 -11.07 -12.01
C GLY A 60 -12.13 -11.18 -12.91
N LEU A 61 -11.20 -10.24 -12.79
CA LEU A 61 -9.95 -10.20 -13.55
C LEU A 61 -8.76 -10.03 -12.61
N ILE A 62 -7.71 -10.77 -12.84
CA ILE A 62 -6.42 -10.59 -12.19
C ILE A 62 -5.39 -10.30 -13.29
N VAL A 63 -4.76 -9.13 -13.18
CA VAL A 63 -3.56 -8.82 -13.98
C VAL A 63 -2.38 -9.01 -13.05
N ILE A 64 -1.49 -9.95 -13.40
CA ILE A 64 -0.30 -10.24 -12.61
C ILE A 64 0.73 -9.12 -12.74
N GLN A 65 1.68 -9.05 -11.81
CA GLN A 65 2.74 -8.03 -11.80
C GLN A 65 3.51 -7.99 -13.13
N VAL A 66 4.28 -6.93 -13.32
CA VAL A 66 5.12 -6.74 -14.51
C VAL A 66 6.07 -7.91 -14.74
N ALA A 67 6.20 -8.31 -16.00
CA ALA A 67 7.13 -9.32 -16.47
C ALA A 67 8.03 -8.73 -17.57
N GLY A 68 9.33 -8.71 -17.33
CA GLY A 68 10.32 -8.20 -18.26
C GLY A 68 10.30 -8.97 -19.58
N VAL A 69 10.24 -8.23 -20.70
CA VAL A 69 10.14 -8.81 -22.06
C VAL A 69 11.50 -9.03 -22.71
N HIS A 70 12.57 -8.57 -22.10
CA HIS A 70 13.95 -8.60 -22.62
C HIS A 70 14.93 -8.58 -21.45
N PRO A 71 16.17 -9.12 -21.55
CA PRO A 71 17.16 -9.07 -20.48
C PRO A 71 17.47 -7.66 -19.96
N THR A 72 17.31 -6.61 -20.80
CA THR A 72 17.49 -5.21 -20.39
C THR A 72 16.24 -4.57 -19.74
N ALA A 73 15.14 -5.32 -19.66
CA ALA A 73 13.87 -4.80 -19.13
C ALA A 73 13.83 -4.69 -17.60
N ARG A 74 14.66 -5.47 -16.92
CA ARG A 74 14.65 -5.58 -15.46
C ARG A 74 14.96 -4.24 -14.79
N TYR A 75 14.08 -3.79 -13.90
CA TYR A 75 14.29 -2.58 -13.13
C TYR A 75 14.49 -2.86 -11.62
N THR A 76 14.15 -4.07 -11.17
CA THR A 76 14.38 -4.56 -9.79
C THR A 76 14.68 -6.06 -9.82
N SER A 77 15.45 -6.52 -8.82
CA SER A 77 15.83 -7.93 -8.63
C SER A 77 14.63 -8.88 -8.41
N THR A 78 13.47 -8.35 -8.02
CA THR A 78 12.28 -9.15 -7.65
C THR A 78 11.16 -9.11 -8.70
N GLU A 79 11.44 -8.57 -9.88
CA GLU A 79 10.53 -8.56 -11.03
C GLU A 79 10.37 -9.96 -11.63
N LEU A 80 9.18 -10.27 -12.18
CA LEU A 80 9.01 -11.44 -13.04
C LEU A 80 9.65 -11.19 -14.40
N THR A 81 9.96 -12.28 -15.12
CA THR A 81 10.40 -12.21 -16.52
C THR A 81 9.51 -13.10 -17.39
N ALA A 82 9.40 -12.74 -18.67
CA ALA A 82 8.73 -13.54 -19.70
C ALA A 82 9.61 -13.66 -20.96
N ASP A 83 10.92 -13.39 -20.82
CA ASP A 83 11.90 -13.33 -21.89
C ASP A 83 12.45 -14.70 -22.31
N THR A 84 12.21 -15.75 -21.51
CA THR A 84 12.66 -17.13 -21.79
C THR A 84 11.54 -18.15 -21.58
N ASP A 85 11.66 -19.32 -22.22
CA ASP A 85 10.67 -20.40 -22.11
C ASP A 85 10.69 -21.07 -20.71
N ALA A 86 11.76 -20.90 -19.94
CA ALA A 86 11.86 -21.38 -18.56
C ALA A 86 10.77 -20.80 -17.63
N THR A 87 10.16 -19.69 -18.02
CA THR A 87 9.08 -19.03 -17.24
C THR A 87 7.71 -19.69 -17.43
N ILE A 88 7.49 -20.42 -18.54
CA ILE A 88 6.20 -21.01 -18.93
C ILE A 88 5.61 -21.90 -17.82
N PRO A 89 6.32 -22.87 -17.22
CA PRO A 89 5.71 -23.75 -16.22
C PRO A 89 5.18 -23.02 -14.99
N GLY A 90 5.88 -21.99 -14.51
CA GLY A 90 5.44 -21.19 -13.37
C GLY A 90 4.18 -20.39 -13.69
N PHE A 91 4.10 -19.76 -14.86
CA PHE A 91 2.90 -19.05 -15.30
C PHE A 91 1.73 -20.00 -15.55
N THR A 92 1.98 -21.23 -16.02
CA THR A 92 0.94 -22.26 -16.20
C THR A 92 0.32 -22.60 -14.84
N ALA A 93 1.13 -22.92 -13.83
CA ALA A 93 0.63 -23.22 -12.50
C ALA A 93 -0.17 -22.07 -11.89
N LEU A 94 0.29 -20.83 -12.11
CA LEU A 94 -0.40 -19.61 -11.67
C LEU A 94 -1.77 -19.47 -12.38
N ALA A 95 -1.81 -19.61 -13.70
CA ALA A 95 -3.04 -19.50 -14.49
C ALA A 95 -4.07 -20.56 -14.06
N GLU A 96 -3.65 -21.81 -13.91
CA GLU A 96 -4.50 -22.91 -13.45
C GLU A 96 -5.08 -22.63 -12.05
N ALA A 97 -4.26 -22.10 -11.12
CA ALA A 97 -4.71 -21.75 -9.79
C ALA A 97 -5.80 -20.66 -9.80
N ILE A 98 -5.67 -19.67 -10.67
CA ILE A 98 -6.64 -18.57 -10.82
C ILE A 98 -7.91 -19.08 -11.52
N HIS A 99 -7.78 -19.84 -12.61
CA HIS A 99 -8.89 -20.36 -13.40
C HIS A 99 -9.79 -21.33 -12.61
N ARG A 100 -9.23 -22.13 -11.68
CA ARG A 100 -10.03 -23.00 -10.81
C ARG A 100 -11.15 -22.27 -10.06
N HIS A 101 -10.99 -20.97 -9.85
CA HIS A 101 -11.96 -20.11 -9.16
C HIS A 101 -12.78 -19.25 -10.14
N GLY A 102 -12.67 -19.49 -11.46
CA GLY A 102 -13.45 -18.79 -12.50
C GLY A 102 -13.05 -17.31 -12.70
N ALA A 103 -11.87 -16.89 -12.28
CA ALA A 103 -11.31 -15.60 -12.61
C ALA A 103 -10.51 -15.67 -13.91
N THR A 104 -10.53 -14.55 -14.67
CA THR A 104 -9.69 -14.36 -15.87
C THR A 104 -8.32 -13.85 -15.44
N VAL A 105 -7.24 -14.20 -16.17
CA VAL A 105 -5.88 -13.78 -15.85
C VAL A 105 -5.13 -13.22 -17.05
N PHE A 106 -4.55 -12.01 -16.88
CA PHE A 106 -3.66 -11.37 -17.86
C PHE A 106 -2.27 -11.16 -17.26
N GLY A 107 -1.24 -11.10 -18.10
CA GLY A 107 0.11 -10.75 -17.71
C GLY A 107 0.47 -9.33 -18.12
N GLN A 108 1.29 -8.61 -17.34
CA GLN A 108 1.82 -7.31 -17.75
C GLN A 108 3.16 -7.48 -18.47
N LEU A 109 3.26 -6.96 -19.70
CA LEU A 109 4.49 -6.92 -20.49
C LEU A 109 5.20 -5.58 -20.26
N PHE A 110 6.46 -5.63 -19.88
CA PHE A 110 7.15 -4.51 -19.26
C PHE A 110 8.60 -4.32 -19.76
N HIS A 111 9.00 -3.07 -19.79
CA HIS A 111 10.39 -2.62 -19.87
C HIS A 111 10.54 -1.30 -19.14
N GLY A 112 11.38 -1.25 -18.10
CA GLY A 112 11.58 -0.06 -17.25
C GLY A 112 12.16 1.14 -18.00
N GLY A 113 12.97 0.90 -19.00
CA GLY A 113 13.66 1.97 -19.71
C GLY A 113 14.75 2.60 -18.85
N ARG A 114 14.65 3.90 -18.60
CA ARG A 114 15.56 4.64 -17.71
C ARG A 114 15.24 4.47 -16.22
N GLU A 115 14.09 3.93 -15.90
CA GLU A 115 13.65 3.70 -14.52
C GLU A 115 14.27 2.37 -14.05
N VAL A 116 15.42 2.42 -13.38
CA VAL A 116 16.14 1.25 -12.88
C VAL A 116 16.45 1.41 -11.40
N MET A 117 16.30 0.31 -10.64
CA MET A 117 16.55 0.29 -9.19
C MET A 117 17.79 -0.55 -8.87
N ASP A 118 17.69 -1.87 -8.98
CA ASP A 118 18.74 -2.81 -8.59
C ASP A 118 18.80 -4.02 -9.53
N THR A 119 19.85 -4.81 -9.39
CA THR A 119 19.99 -6.14 -10.00
C THR A 119 20.06 -7.21 -8.90
N GLU A 120 19.96 -8.47 -9.28
CA GLU A 120 20.15 -9.62 -8.35
C GLU A 120 21.54 -9.61 -7.68
N GLU A 121 22.53 -8.97 -8.31
CA GLU A 121 23.89 -8.84 -7.77
C GLU A 121 24.06 -7.64 -6.82
N GLY A 122 23.00 -6.87 -6.59
CA GLY A 122 23.06 -5.64 -5.79
C GLY A 122 23.74 -4.45 -6.48
N THR A 123 23.92 -4.53 -7.80
CA THR A 123 24.45 -3.44 -8.62
C THR A 123 23.30 -2.68 -9.31
N LEU A 124 23.61 -1.51 -9.88
CA LEU A 124 22.66 -0.81 -10.75
C LEU A 124 22.65 -1.44 -12.14
N ALA A 125 21.45 -1.67 -12.69
CA ALA A 125 21.32 -2.09 -14.07
C ALA A 125 21.73 -0.99 -15.05
N VAL A 126 22.11 -1.38 -16.28
CA VAL A 126 22.32 -0.40 -17.35
C VAL A 126 20.97 0.15 -17.79
N ALA A 127 20.75 1.42 -17.52
CA ALA A 127 19.54 2.12 -17.95
C ALA A 127 19.56 2.42 -19.45
N TRP A 128 18.49 2.05 -20.14
CA TRP A 128 18.30 2.28 -21.57
C TRP A 128 17.06 3.15 -21.82
N ALA A 129 17.16 4.11 -22.74
CA ALA A 129 16.05 5.00 -23.07
C ALA A 129 16.09 5.43 -24.53
N PRO A 130 15.05 6.07 -25.07
CA PRO A 130 15.11 6.71 -26.39
C PRO A 130 16.25 7.69 -26.53
N SER A 131 16.51 8.47 -25.48
CA SER A 131 17.54 9.52 -25.42
C SER A 131 18.15 9.61 -24.02
N PRO A 132 19.37 10.20 -23.86
CA PRO A 132 20.06 10.26 -22.57
C PRO A 132 19.49 11.38 -21.67
N VAL A 133 18.18 11.34 -21.41
CA VAL A 133 17.49 12.26 -20.50
C VAL A 133 17.46 11.66 -19.11
N PRO A 134 18.01 12.33 -18.07
CA PRO A 134 18.13 11.80 -16.73
C PRO A 134 16.76 11.53 -16.08
N THR A 135 16.74 10.64 -15.09
CA THR A 135 15.62 10.46 -14.16
C THR A 135 15.98 11.07 -12.82
N GLU A 136 15.11 11.95 -12.31
CA GLU A 136 15.32 12.67 -11.05
C GLU A 136 15.28 11.72 -9.85
N ARG A 137 14.32 10.79 -9.83
CA ARG A 137 14.11 9.89 -8.70
C ARG A 137 15.21 8.85 -8.52
N PHE A 138 15.78 8.35 -9.60
CA PHE A 138 16.81 7.29 -9.58
C PHE A 138 18.24 7.81 -9.81
N HIS A 139 18.40 9.11 -10.09
CA HIS A 139 19.71 9.75 -10.32
C HIS A 139 20.55 9.08 -11.41
N VAL A 140 19.90 8.58 -12.47
CA VAL A 140 20.54 7.87 -13.57
C VAL A 140 20.40 8.66 -14.87
N ILE A 141 21.49 8.72 -15.65
CA ILE A 141 21.48 9.16 -17.05
C ILE A 141 21.53 7.91 -17.93
N PRO A 142 20.46 7.59 -18.67
CA PRO A 142 20.40 6.37 -19.45
C PRO A 142 21.27 6.46 -20.70
N ARG A 143 21.63 5.29 -21.24
CA ARG A 143 22.21 5.19 -22.58
C ARG A 143 21.09 5.21 -23.63
N ALA A 144 21.30 5.99 -24.70
CA ALA A 144 20.39 6.00 -25.85
C ALA A 144 20.38 4.63 -26.55
N MET A 145 19.19 4.10 -26.82
CA MET A 145 19.03 2.84 -27.54
C MET A 145 19.46 2.97 -29.00
N THR A 146 20.12 1.94 -29.51
CA THR A 146 20.35 1.74 -30.94
C THR A 146 19.08 1.19 -31.61
N GLU A 147 18.94 1.38 -32.92
CA GLU A 147 17.79 0.81 -33.63
C GLU A 147 17.71 -0.73 -33.55
N PRO A 148 18.79 -1.51 -33.65
CA PRO A 148 18.75 -2.95 -33.43
C PRO A 148 18.17 -3.32 -32.06
N LEU A 149 18.62 -2.68 -30.96
CA LEU A 149 18.09 -2.93 -29.63
C LEU A 149 16.59 -2.59 -29.50
N ILE A 150 16.14 -1.49 -30.14
CA ILE A 150 14.71 -1.14 -30.18
C ILE A 150 13.91 -2.26 -30.81
N ARG A 151 14.40 -2.83 -31.93
CA ARG A 151 13.72 -3.94 -32.64
C ARG A 151 13.72 -5.23 -31.84
N GLU A 152 14.85 -5.59 -31.20
CA GLU A 152 14.95 -6.74 -30.30
C GLU A 152 13.95 -6.65 -29.16
N ILE A 153 13.78 -5.48 -28.56
CA ILE A 153 12.81 -5.27 -27.48
C ILE A 153 11.36 -5.40 -28.01
N ILE A 154 11.04 -4.87 -29.19
CA ILE A 154 9.73 -5.01 -29.81
C ILE A 154 9.42 -6.49 -30.10
N GLU A 155 10.38 -7.24 -30.65
CA GLU A 155 10.25 -8.69 -30.84
C GLU A 155 10.07 -9.40 -29.50
N GLY A 156 10.75 -8.95 -28.45
CA GLY A 156 10.59 -9.43 -27.07
C GLY A 156 9.17 -9.31 -26.55
N PHE A 157 8.47 -8.19 -26.82
CA PHE A 157 7.04 -8.04 -26.46
C PHE A 157 6.19 -9.14 -27.13
N GLY A 158 6.39 -9.39 -28.41
CA GLY A 158 5.67 -10.44 -29.13
C GLY A 158 5.98 -11.84 -28.60
N ALA A 159 7.26 -12.17 -28.41
CA ALA A 159 7.70 -13.46 -27.91
C ALA A 159 7.18 -13.71 -26.47
N SER A 160 7.20 -12.71 -25.62
CA SER A 160 6.65 -12.80 -24.26
C SER A 160 5.14 -12.99 -24.26
N ALA A 161 4.41 -12.30 -25.13
CA ALA A 161 2.95 -12.52 -25.29
C ALA A 161 2.63 -13.96 -25.68
N LEU A 162 3.41 -14.54 -26.60
CA LEU A 162 3.26 -15.95 -27.01
C LEU A 162 3.55 -16.92 -25.87
N ARG A 163 4.58 -16.68 -25.05
CA ARG A 163 4.89 -17.51 -23.87
C ARG A 163 3.77 -17.48 -22.85
N LEU A 164 3.22 -16.30 -22.55
CA LEU A 164 2.11 -16.17 -21.61
C LEU A 164 0.84 -16.82 -22.14
N GLN A 165 0.56 -16.74 -23.46
CA GLN A 165 -0.53 -17.50 -24.07
C GLN A 165 -0.28 -19.01 -23.98
N THR A 166 0.95 -19.47 -24.23
CA THR A 166 1.33 -20.89 -24.12
C THR A 166 1.18 -21.40 -22.70
N ALA A 167 1.43 -20.54 -21.72
CA ALA A 167 1.22 -20.82 -20.28
C ALA A 167 -0.27 -20.84 -19.89
N GLY A 168 -1.19 -20.51 -20.79
CA GLY A 168 -2.64 -20.57 -20.54
C GLY A 168 -3.25 -19.28 -19.98
N LEU A 169 -2.53 -18.14 -20.01
CA LEU A 169 -3.14 -16.85 -19.70
C LEU A 169 -4.15 -16.44 -20.78
N ASP A 170 -5.14 -15.64 -20.42
CA ASP A 170 -6.21 -15.18 -21.32
C ASP A 170 -5.83 -13.90 -22.10
N GLY A 171 -4.78 -13.22 -21.69
CA GLY A 171 -4.32 -11.98 -22.33
C GLY A 171 -3.07 -11.39 -21.73
N VAL A 172 -2.66 -10.26 -22.31
CA VAL A 172 -1.54 -9.43 -21.84
C VAL A 172 -1.94 -7.96 -21.80
N GLU A 173 -1.23 -7.18 -20.97
CA GLU A 173 -1.35 -5.73 -20.87
C GLU A 173 0.03 -5.10 -21.12
N VAL A 174 0.19 -4.34 -22.22
CA VAL A 174 1.40 -3.57 -22.49
C VAL A 174 1.45 -2.35 -21.59
N VAL A 175 2.54 -2.18 -20.82
CA VAL A 175 2.68 -1.11 -19.84
C VAL A 175 3.32 0.12 -20.49
N ALA A 176 2.49 1.10 -20.85
CA ALA A 176 2.88 2.43 -21.34
C ALA A 176 2.54 3.52 -20.30
N SER A 177 2.64 3.20 -19.02
CA SER A 177 2.32 4.09 -17.90
C SER A 177 3.56 4.39 -17.06
N HIS A 178 3.41 5.34 -16.15
CA HIS A 178 4.36 5.65 -15.09
C HIS A 178 5.78 6.02 -15.55
N GLY A 179 5.93 6.52 -16.79
CA GLY A 179 7.21 6.91 -17.34
C GLY A 179 8.12 5.75 -17.76
N TYR A 180 7.60 4.53 -17.90
CA TYR A 180 8.35 3.38 -18.40
C TYR A 180 8.60 3.45 -19.91
N LEU A 181 9.36 2.52 -20.47
CA LEU A 181 9.92 2.65 -21.81
C LEU A 181 8.93 3.06 -22.91
N PRO A 182 7.73 2.45 -23.06
CA PRO A 182 6.78 2.90 -24.08
C PRO A 182 6.32 4.35 -23.88
N SER A 183 6.14 4.80 -22.62
CA SER A 183 5.83 6.19 -22.29
C SER A 183 6.99 7.12 -22.61
N GLN A 184 8.24 6.69 -22.36
CA GLN A 184 9.44 7.46 -22.70
C GLN A 184 9.54 7.73 -24.21
N PHE A 185 9.15 6.78 -25.07
CA PHE A 185 9.09 6.99 -26.52
C PHE A 185 8.00 7.99 -26.92
N LEU A 186 6.84 7.95 -26.28
CA LEU A 186 5.71 8.86 -26.55
C LEU A 186 6.02 10.31 -26.19
N ASN A 187 6.72 10.52 -25.07
CA ASN A 187 6.94 11.84 -24.47
C ASN A 187 8.04 12.62 -25.22
N PRO A 188 7.72 13.78 -25.85
CA PRO A 188 8.70 14.57 -26.61
C PRO A 188 9.82 15.16 -25.75
N ARG A 189 9.66 15.24 -24.42
CA ARG A 189 10.67 15.76 -23.49
C ARG A 189 11.69 14.69 -23.06
N THR A 190 11.36 13.42 -23.25
CA THR A 190 12.26 12.28 -22.98
C THR A 190 12.75 11.61 -24.27
N ASN A 191 12.03 11.71 -25.37
CA ASN A 191 12.41 11.22 -26.68
C ASN A 191 12.89 12.38 -27.58
N LEU A 192 14.18 12.66 -27.51
CA LEU A 192 14.84 13.73 -28.28
C LEU A 192 15.40 13.21 -29.62
N ARG A 193 15.02 12.02 -30.07
CA ARG A 193 15.50 11.41 -31.31
C ARG A 193 15.00 12.18 -32.53
N THR A 194 15.83 12.19 -33.56
CA THR A 194 15.53 12.81 -34.87
C THR A 194 15.42 11.78 -36.02
N ASP A 195 15.56 10.50 -35.70
CA ASP A 195 15.42 9.38 -36.64
C ASP A 195 13.97 8.86 -36.75
N GLY A 196 13.77 7.64 -37.27
CA GLY A 196 12.47 7.02 -37.44
C GLY A 196 11.71 6.68 -36.16
N TRP A 197 12.30 6.94 -34.97
CA TRP A 197 11.77 6.61 -33.65
C TRP A 197 11.44 7.83 -32.79
N GLY A 198 11.62 9.06 -33.31
CA GLY A 198 11.38 10.30 -32.58
C GLY A 198 11.19 11.50 -33.50
N GLY A 199 11.09 12.69 -32.91
CA GLY A 199 10.79 13.94 -33.63
C GLY A 199 9.29 14.23 -33.63
N ASP A 200 8.56 13.85 -34.69
CA ASP A 200 7.11 14.07 -34.75
C ASP A 200 6.31 13.01 -33.96
N GLU A 201 5.03 13.28 -33.74
CA GLU A 201 4.10 12.45 -33.00
C GLU A 201 4.01 11.01 -33.57
N ALA A 202 3.91 10.84 -34.88
CA ALA A 202 3.78 9.56 -35.52
C ALA A 202 4.99 8.66 -35.29
N ARG A 203 6.20 9.23 -35.29
CA ARG A 203 7.45 8.52 -35.04
C ARG A 203 7.62 8.22 -33.55
N ARG A 204 7.21 9.11 -32.64
CA ARG A 204 7.22 8.82 -31.19
C ARG A 204 6.23 7.70 -30.84
N LEU A 205 5.06 7.63 -31.51
CA LEU A 205 4.07 6.59 -31.31
C LEU A 205 4.52 5.22 -31.85
N ARG A 206 5.50 5.19 -32.76
CA ARG A 206 5.92 4.01 -33.48
C ARG A 206 6.31 2.84 -32.59
N PHE A 207 7.08 3.09 -31.52
CA PHE A 207 7.50 2.03 -30.60
C PHE A 207 6.29 1.30 -29.99
N LEU A 208 5.36 2.02 -29.40
CA LEU A 208 4.17 1.44 -28.78
C LEU A 208 3.29 0.74 -29.80
N ARG A 209 3.10 1.33 -30.99
CA ARG A 209 2.34 0.74 -32.07
C ARG A 209 2.95 -0.61 -32.51
N GLU A 210 4.26 -0.67 -32.75
CA GLU A 210 4.94 -1.88 -33.18
C GLU A 210 4.99 -2.96 -32.07
N ALA A 211 5.11 -2.58 -30.80
CA ALA A 211 5.03 -3.50 -29.65
C ALA A 211 3.66 -4.16 -29.53
N LEU A 212 2.57 -3.38 -29.64
CA LEU A 212 1.20 -3.90 -29.66
C LEU A 212 0.97 -4.81 -30.88
N ALA A 213 1.46 -4.41 -32.06
CA ALA A 213 1.36 -5.20 -33.28
C ALA A 213 2.15 -6.52 -33.16
N ALA A 214 3.33 -6.53 -32.55
CA ALA A 214 4.10 -7.74 -32.30
C ALA A 214 3.36 -8.72 -31.40
N CYS A 215 2.72 -8.24 -30.32
CA CYS A 215 1.86 -9.08 -29.46
C CYS A 215 0.71 -9.71 -30.26
N ARG A 216 0.04 -8.92 -31.10
CA ARG A 216 -1.05 -9.42 -31.96
C ARG A 216 -0.59 -10.46 -32.98
N ALA A 217 0.58 -10.22 -33.60
CA ALA A 217 1.10 -11.07 -34.67
C ALA A 217 1.54 -12.47 -34.18
N THR A 218 1.98 -12.58 -32.94
CA THR A 218 2.51 -13.82 -32.35
C THR A 218 1.44 -14.64 -31.62
N THR A 219 0.32 -14.01 -31.22
CA THR A 219 -0.73 -14.68 -30.47
C THR A 219 -1.93 -15.07 -31.33
N GLN A 220 -2.71 -16.05 -30.84
CA GLN A 220 -3.91 -16.53 -31.56
C GLN A 220 -5.04 -15.51 -31.49
N ARG A 221 -5.93 -15.57 -32.46
CA ARG A 221 -7.15 -14.74 -32.48
C ARG A 221 -8.00 -14.99 -31.25
N GLY A 222 -8.35 -13.89 -30.55
CA GLY A 222 -9.15 -13.92 -29.31
C GLY A 222 -8.32 -13.79 -28.06
N PHE A 223 -7.00 -13.96 -28.10
CA PHE A 223 -6.11 -13.59 -27.00
C PHE A 223 -6.15 -12.07 -26.79
N VAL A 224 -6.34 -11.64 -25.54
CA VAL A 224 -6.53 -10.22 -25.25
C VAL A 224 -5.18 -9.48 -25.24
N VAL A 225 -5.13 -8.33 -25.92
CA VAL A 225 -3.99 -7.40 -25.86
C VAL A 225 -4.49 -6.06 -25.36
N GLY A 226 -4.19 -5.73 -24.12
CA GLY A 226 -4.57 -4.48 -23.46
C GLY A 226 -3.44 -3.47 -23.42
N LEU A 227 -3.79 -2.25 -23.07
CA LEU A 227 -2.86 -1.13 -22.91
C LEU A 227 -3.08 -0.46 -21.54
N ARG A 228 -2.01 -0.28 -20.76
CA ARG A 228 -2.03 0.55 -19.55
C ARG A 228 -1.27 1.84 -19.81
N ILE A 229 -1.91 2.99 -19.54
CA ILE A 229 -1.35 4.30 -19.84
C ILE A 229 -1.61 5.32 -18.73
N SER A 230 -0.63 6.19 -18.44
CA SER A 230 -0.82 7.37 -17.59
C SER A 230 -1.49 8.49 -18.37
N ILE A 231 -2.66 8.92 -17.91
CA ILE A 231 -3.29 10.14 -18.39
C ILE A 231 -2.76 11.30 -17.56
N GLY A 232 -1.68 11.92 -18.03
CA GLY A 232 -0.90 12.92 -17.29
C GLY A 232 0.06 12.30 -16.27
N GLU A 233 1.33 12.46 -16.51
CA GLU A 233 2.40 11.93 -15.65
C GLU A 233 2.61 12.78 -14.39
N GLN A 234 1.90 13.88 -14.23
CA GLN A 234 1.95 14.76 -13.05
C GLN A 234 3.38 15.28 -12.75
N SER A 235 4.10 15.59 -13.81
CA SER A 235 5.44 16.15 -13.80
C SER A 235 5.56 17.21 -14.90
N PRO A 236 6.31 18.31 -14.72
CA PRO A 236 6.51 19.32 -15.77
C PRO A 236 7.03 18.74 -17.09
N ASP A 237 7.93 17.75 -17.00
CA ASP A 237 8.52 17.08 -18.15
C ASP A 237 7.82 15.72 -18.46
N GLY A 238 6.71 15.43 -17.82
CA GLY A 238 5.93 14.23 -18.02
C GLY A 238 5.07 14.28 -19.29
N LEU A 239 4.60 13.12 -19.74
CA LEU A 239 3.60 13.02 -20.79
C LEU A 239 2.32 13.74 -20.35
N SER A 240 1.84 14.69 -21.15
CA SER A 240 0.63 15.45 -20.86
C SER A 240 -0.64 14.63 -21.12
N GLU A 241 -1.76 15.10 -20.58
CA GLU A 241 -3.08 14.47 -20.78
C GLU A 241 -3.47 14.48 -22.26
N ASP A 242 -3.24 15.58 -22.97
CA ASP A 242 -3.60 15.70 -24.38
C ASP A 242 -2.73 14.83 -25.29
N GLU A 243 -1.42 14.75 -25.04
CA GLU A 243 -0.50 13.86 -25.77
C GLU A 243 -0.92 12.37 -25.58
N ALA A 244 -1.29 11.97 -24.37
CA ALA A 244 -1.77 10.63 -24.09
C ALA A 244 -3.11 10.33 -24.81
N LEU A 245 -4.05 11.29 -24.82
CA LEU A 245 -5.34 11.16 -25.52
C LEU A 245 -5.18 11.06 -27.05
N VAL A 246 -4.24 11.82 -27.64
CA VAL A 246 -3.93 11.72 -29.08
C VAL A 246 -3.39 10.34 -29.42
N ALA A 247 -2.43 9.83 -28.65
CA ALA A 247 -1.89 8.49 -28.83
C ALA A 247 -2.98 7.40 -28.75
N LEU A 248 -3.86 7.50 -27.74
CA LEU A 248 -4.97 6.57 -27.55
C LEU A 248 -5.96 6.57 -28.73
N ARG A 249 -6.38 7.76 -29.19
CA ARG A 249 -7.30 7.86 -30.37
C ARG A 249 -6.71 7.26 -31.62
N THR A 250 -5.43 7.51 -31.87
CA THR A 250 -4.73 6.97 -33.04
C THR A 250 -4.67 5.45 -33.00
N LEU A 251 -4.24 4.88 -31.87
CA LEU A 251 -4.12 3.42 -31.70
C LEU A 251 -5.50 2.74 -31.64
N ASP A 252 -6.54 3.34 -31.06
CA ASP A 252 -7.90 2.82 -31.07
C ASP A 252 -8.49 2.77 -32.48
N ALA A 253 -8.24 3.81 -33.29
CA ALA A 253 -8.65 3.83 -34.69
C ALA A 253 -8.01 2.70 -35.51
N GLU A 254 -6.79 2.28 -35.15
CA GLU A 254 -6.04 1.17 -35.74
C GLU A 254 -6.44 -0.21 -35.16
N ASN A 255 -7.35 -0.27 -34.16
CA ASN A 255 -7.72 -1.46 -33.39
C ASN A 255 -6.49 -2.15 -32.76
N ALA A 256 -5.53 -1.37 -32.25
CA ALA A 256 -4.26 -1.88 -31.75
C ALA A 256 -4.39 -2.63 -30.41
N PHE A 257 -5.41 -2.33 -29.61
CA PHE A 257 -5.66 -2.95 -28.29
C PHE A 257 -7.13 -3.26 -28.05
N ASP A 258 -7.43 -4.14 -27.08
CA ASP A 258 -8.80 -4.60 -26.75
C ASP A 258 -9.41 -3.84 -25.55
N TYR A 259 -8.58 -3.21 -24.71
CA TYR A 259 -8.99 -2.37 -23.60
C TYR A 259 -7.88 -1.39 -23.21
N VAL A 260 -8.24 -0.34 -22.49
CA VAL A 260 -7.28 0.57 -21.89
C VAL A 260 -7.46 0.69 -20.38
N SER A 261 -6.35 0.55 -19.63
CA SER A 261 -6.28 0.75 -18.17
C SER A 261 -5.69 2.13 -17.87
N VAL A 262 -6.52 3.00 -17.29
CA VAL A 262 -6.22 4.41 -17.03
C VAL A 262 -5.63 4.59 -15.64
N VAL A 263 -4.46 5.24 -15.58
CA VAL A 263 -3.74 5.60 -14.35
C VAL A 263 -3.15 7.01 -14.46
N ARG A 264 -2.53 7.49 -13.40
CA ARG A 264 -1.77 8.75 -13.34
C ARG A 264 -0.35 8.54 -12.81
N GLY A 265 0.47 9.56 -12.98
CA GLY A 265 1.80 9.66 -12.40
C GLY A 265 2.92 9.05 -13.23
N THR A 266 4.14 9.34 -12.77
CA THR A 266 5.38 8.86 -13.37
C THR A 266 6.35 8.42 -12.27
N SER A 267 7.19 7.44 -12.56
CA SER A 267 8.28 7.00 -11.71
C SER A 267 9.48 7.96 -11.74
N ALA A 268 9.55 8.86 -12.71
CA ALA A 268 10.72 9.69 -13.00
C ALA A 268 10.99 10.80 -11.97
N THR A 269 9.95 11.27 -11.26
CA THR A 269 10.06 12.35 -10.27
C THR A 269 9.42 11.96 -8.94
N LEU A 270 9.83 12.58 -7.84
CA LEU A 270 9.24 12.31 -6.52
C LEU A 270 7.74 12.65 -6.50
N ALA A 271 7.38 13.86 -6.94
CA ALA A 271 5.97 14.30 -6.95
C ALA A 271 5.10 13.46 -7.88
N GLY A 272 5.60 13.09 -9.07
CA GLY A 272 4.89 12.22 -10.01
C GLY A 272 4.67 10.81 -9.46
N SER A 273 5.63 10.30 -8.69
CA SER A 273 5.58 8.94 -8.15
C SER A 273 4.51 8.74 -7.07
N ASP A 274 4.13 9.79 -6.36
CA ASP A 274 3.05 9.74 -5.36
C ASP A 274 1.70 9.35 -5.97
N HIS A 275 1.52 9.57 -7.28
CA HIS A 275 0.31 9.21 -8.02
C HIS A 275 0.27 7.76 -8.50
N ILE A 276 1.38 7.02 -8.43
CA ILE A 276 1.43 5.58 -8.80
C ILE A 276 0.63 4.74 -7.80
N VAL A 277 0.86 4.99 -6.49
CA VAL A 277 0.10 4.35 -5.40
C VAL A 277 -0.33 5.45 -4.41
N PRO A 278 -1.33 6.26 -4.77
CA PRO A 278 -1.69 7.46 -4.01
C PRO A 278 -2.11 7.13 -2.57
N PRO A 279 -1.47 7.75 -1.54
CA PRO A 279 -1.82 7.56 -0.14
C PRO A 279 -3.13 8.27 0.25
N SER A 280 -3.52 8.17 1.53
CA SER A 280 -4.80 8.69 2.05
C SER A 280 -5.10 10.17 1.78
N PRO A 281 -4.13 11.12 1.67
CA PRO A 281 -4.44 12.50 1.32
C PRO A 281 -5.07 12.70 -0.06
N PHE A 282 -4.90 11.76 -0.99
CA PHE A 282 -5.58 11.81 -2.28
C PHE A 282 -7.04 11.38 -2.13
N ALA A 283 -7.96 12.03 -2.85
CA ALA A 283 -9.37 11.66 -2.84
C ALA A 283 -9.62 10.26 -3.42
N ALA A 284 -10.62 9.55 -2.90
CA ALA A 284 -11.06 8.29 -3.51
C ALA A 284 -11.57 8.54 -4.94
N GLY A 285 -11.20 7.68 -5.89
CA GLY A 285 -11.65 7.81 -7.28
C GLY A 285 -11.10 9.03 -8.04
N TYR A 286 -10.03 9.67 -7.59
CA TYR A 286 -9.53 10.95 -8.15
C TYR A 286 -9.13 10.88 -9.64
N THR A 287 -8.94 9.70 -10.21
CA THR A 287 -8.66 9.46 -11.63
C THR A 287 -9.92 9.19 -12.48
N VAL A 288 -11.09 9.13 -11.86
CA VAL A 288 -12.36 8.84 -12.56
C VAL A 288 -12.69 9.87 -13.63
N PRO A 289 -12.47 11.19 -13.43
CA PRO A 289 -12.67 12.17 -14.49
C PRO A 289 -11.82 11.91 -15.75
N ASP A 290 -10.58 11.42 -15.57
CA ASP A 290 -9.72 11.08 -16.70
C ASP A 290 -10.21 9.85 -17.44
N ALA A 291 -10.65 8.83 -16.71
CA ALA A 291 -11.23 7.63 -17.31
C ALA A 291 -12.49 7.98 -18.13
N ALA A 292 -13.33 8.89 -17.66
CA ALA A 292 -14.48 9.38 -18.40
C ALA A 292 -14.08 10.13 -19.70
N ARG A 293 -13.01 10.94 -19.65
CA ARG A 293 -12.45 11.59 -20.85
C ARG A 293 -11.90 10.57 -21.85
N VAL A 294 -11.18 9.57 -21.38
CA VAL A 294 -10.67 8.47 -22.22
C VAL A 294 -11.84 7.69 -22.83
N LYS A 295 -12.85 7.35 -22.03
CA LYS A 295 -14.03 6.63 -22.51
C LYS A 295 -14.81 7.36 -23.59
N ALA A 296 -14.83 8.68 -23.54
CA ALA A 296 -15.40 9.50 -24.62
C ALA A 296 -14.52 9.55 -25.87
N ALA A 297 -13.26 9.14 -25.79
CA ALA A 297 -12.27 9.25 -26.85
C ALA A 297 -11.97 7.93 -27.57
N VAL A 298 -12.28 6.76 -26.96
CA VAL A 298 -11.98 5.42 -27.49
C VAL A 298 -13.25 4.56 -27.54
N ARG A 299 -13.20 3.48 -28.37
CA ARG A 299 -14.34 2.56 -28.55
C ARG A 299 -14.24 1.32 -27.65
N VAL A 300 -13.05 0.98 -27.18
CA VAL A 300 -12.78 -0.18 -26.34
C VAL A 300 -13.17 0.05 -24.87
N PRO A 301 -13.35 -1.01 -24.06
CA PRO A 301 -13.56 -0.88 -22.63
C PRO A 301 -12.45 -0.11 -21.92
N VAL A 302 -12.85 0.75 -20.96
CA VAL A 302 -11.96 1.56 -20.13
C VAL A 302 -11.98 1.09 -18.69
N LEU A 303 -10.82 0.77 -18.15
CA LEU A 303 -10.60 0.35 -16.78
C LEU A 303 -9.98 1.51 -16.00
N VAL A 304 -10.43 1.79 -14.77
CA VAL A 304 -9.96 2.93 -13.98
C VAL A 304 -9.33 2.50 -12.66
N ALA A 305 -8.12 3.02 -12.38
CA ALA A 305 -7.44 2.87 -11.09
C ALA A 305 -7.28 4.23 -10.41
N GLY A 306 -7.53 4.31 -9.10
CA GLY A 306 -7.35 5.56 -8.36
C GLY A 306 -8.02 5.56 -6.99
N ARG A 307 -7.52 4.78 -6.02
CA ARG A 307 -8.08 4.68 -4.67
C ARG A 307 -9.56 4.29 -4.62
N ILE A 308 -9.99 3.37 -5.49
CA ILE A 308 -11.33 2.77 -5.42
C ILE A 308 -11.25 1.63 -4.41
N THR A 309 -11.78 1.83 -3.20
CA THR A 309 -11.60 0.91 -2.07
C THR A 309 -12.90 0.31 -1.54
N GLN A 310 -14.04 0.84 -1.98
CA GLN A 310 -15.37 0.42 -1.56
C GLN A 310 -16.20 -0.05 -2.76
N PRO A 311 -17.04 -1.09 -2.61
CA PRO A 311 -17.93 -1.54 -3.69
C PRO A 311 -18.98 -0.50 -4.08
N GLN A 312 -19.39 0.38 -3.15
CA GLN A 312 -20.31 1.48 -3.40
C GLN A 312 -19.72 2.50 -4.38
N ASP A 313 -18.45 2.89 -4.18
CA ASP A 313 -17.76 3.81 -5.09
C ASP A 313 -17.61 3.20 -6.48
N ALA A 314 -17.24 1.91 -6.55
CA ALA A 314 -17.11 1.18 -7.80
C ALA A 314 -18.46 1.11 -8.55
N GLU A 315 -19.55 0.81 -7.85
CA GLU A 315 -20.91 0.78 -8.43
C GLU A 315 -21.30 2.13 -9.00
N LEU A 316 -21.06 3.24 -8.26
CA LEU A 316 -21.38 4.60 -8.73
C LEU A 316 -20.59 4.98 -9.98
N ILE A 317 -19.29 4.63 -10.05
CA ILE A 317 -18.44 4.89 -11.22
C ILE A 317 -18.98 4.17 -12.45
N LEU A 318 -19.37 2.91 -12.29
CA LEU A 318 -19.91 2.09 -13.38
C LEU A 318 -21.32 2.55 -13.81
N ALA A 319 -22.18 2.83 -12.84
CA ALA A 319 -23.53 3.34 -13.10
C ALA A 319 -23.54 4.69 -13.82
N ALA A 320 -22.57 5.58 -13.49
CA ALA A 320 -22.36 6.84 -14.18
C ALA A 320 -21.77 6.68 -15.59
N GLY A 321 -21.36 5.48 -15.98
CA GLY A 321 -20.71 5.22 -17.25
C GLY A 321 -19.32 5.84 -17.39
N SER A 322 -18.67 6.20 -16.27
CA SER A 322 -17.35 6.83 -16.28
C SER A 322 -16.21 5.85 -16.62
N ALA A 323 -16.42 4.57 -16.37
CA ALA A 323 -15.51 3.47 -16.73
C ALA A 323 -16.32 2.18 -16.93
N ASP A 324 -15.65 1.12 -17.44
CA ASP A 324 -16.24 -0.20 -17.66
C ASP A 324 -15.85 -1.24 -16.62
N MET A 325 -14.70 -1.04 -15.95
CA MET A 325 -14.24 -1.85 -14.79
C MET A 325 -13.51 -0.97 -13.78
N CYS A 326 -13.54 -1.39 -12.52
CA CYS A 326 -12.86 -0.73 -11.42
C CYS A 326 -11.65 -1.55 -10.94
N VAL A 327 -10.49 -0.89 -10.91
CA VAL A 327 -9.24 -1.46 -10.39
C VAL A 327 -9.20 -1.26 -8.88
N MET A 328 -9.36 -2.35 -8.11
CA MET A 328 -9.49 -2.33 -6.65
C MET A 328 -8.32 -3.02 -5.94
N THR A 329 -7.11 -2.92 -6.47
CA THR A 329 -5.94 -3.71 -6.07
C THR A 329 -5.66 -3.65 -4.56
N ARG A 330 -5.49 -2.45 -3.96
CA ARG A 330 -5.23 -2.36 -2.51
C ARG A 330 -6.42 -2.80 -1.65
N ALA A 331 -7.65 -2.65 -2.15
CA ALA A 331 -8.83 -3.20 -1.48
C ALA A 331 -8.75 -4.72 -1.41
N LEU A 332 -8.33 -5.38 -2.51
CA LEU A 332 -8.15 -6.84 -2.59
C LEU A 332 -6.88 -7.34 -1.87
N ILE A 333 -5.87 -6.48 -1.65
CA ILE A 333 -4.76 -6.78 -0.74
C ILE A 333 -5.26 -6.78 0.70
N CYS A 334 -6.10 -5.80 1.07
CA CYS A 334 -6.64 -5.62 2.41
C CYS A 334 -7.73 -6.65 2.74
N ASP A 335 -8.56 -6.98 1.77
CA ASP A 335 -9.63 -7.99 1.90
C ASP A 335 -9.79 -8.77 0.59
N PRO A 336 -9.09 -9.91 0.43
CA PRO A 336 -9.22 -10.74 -0.77
C PRO A 336 -10.66 -11.20 -1.05
N GLU A 337 -11.49 -11.31 0.00
CA GLU A 337 -12.88 -11.76 -0.07
C GLU A 337 -13.91 -10.63 -0.28
N LEU A 338 -13.43 -9.37 -0.48
CA LEU A 338 -14.31 -8.22 -0.74
C LEU A 338 -15.37 -8.50 -1.82
N PRO A 339 -15.02 -9.10 -3.00
CA PRO A 339 -16.02 -9.32 -4.02
C PRO A 339 -17.15 -10.27 -3.58
N ALA A 340 -16.82 -11.39 -2.92
CA ALA A 340 -17.82 -12.34 -2.42
C ALA A 340 -18.70 -11.73 -1.33
N LYS A 341 -18.10 -11.00 -0.37
CA LYS A 341 -18.86 -10.28 0.68
C LYS A 341 -19.80 -9.24 0.09
N ALA A 342 -19.34 -8.49 -0.91
CA ALA A 342 -20.16 -7.48 -1.59
C ALA A 342 -21.32 -8.12 -2.38
N ALA A 343 -21.07 -9.23 -3.07
CA ALA A 343 -22.09 -9.99 -3.79
C ALA A 343 -23.21 -10.50 -2.85
N ASP A 344 -22.83 -10.91 -1.65
CA ASP A 344 -23.76 -11.38 -0.60
C ASP A 344 -24.45 -10.22 0.16
N GLY A 345 -24.17 -8.95 -0.17
CA GLY A 345 -24.69 -7.77 0.52
C GLY A 345 -24.08 -7.52 1.90
N ARG A 346 -23.00 -8.23 2.27
CA ARG A 346 -22.31 -8.12 3.57
C ARG A 346 -21.23 -7.04 3.55
N VAL A 347 -21.63 -5.81 3.21
CA VAL A 347 -20.68 -4.69 3.04
C VAL A 347 -19.98 -4.28 4.33
N ASP A 348 -20.67 -4.45 5.48
CA ASP A 348 -20.10 -4.16 6.81
C ASP A 348 -19.04 -5.19 7.24
N ASP A 349 -18.94 -6.32 6.53
CA ASP A 349 -17.92 -7.35 6.77
C ASP A 349 -16.63 -7.07 5.98
N ILE A 350 -16.67 -6.11 5.06
CA ILE A 350 -15.52 -5.76 4.23
C ILE A 350 -14.51 -4.94 5.05
N ARG A 351 -13.27 -5.40 5.04
CA ARG A 351 -12.13 -4.66 5.60
C ARG A 351 -11.65 -3.62 4.58
N ALA A 352 -12.09 -2.39 4.75
CA ALA A 352 -11.75 -1.31 3.82
C ALA A 352 -10.27 -0.92 3.88
N CYS A 353 -9.64 -0.76 2.71
CA CYS A 353 -8.30 -0.22 2.62
C CYS A 353 -8.27 1.26 3.03
N ILE A 354 -7.37 1.63 3.93
CA ILE A 354 -7.21 2.98 4.51
C ILE A 354 -6.11 3.82 3.83
N GLY A 355 -5.57 3.40 2.70
CA GLY A 355 -4.57 4.15 1.95
C GLY A 355 -3.26 4.44 2.69
N CYS A 356 -2.88 3.61 3.67
CA CYS A 356 -1.71 3.83 4.52
C CYS A 356 -0.37 3.57 3.84
N ASN A 357 -0.34 2.80 2.77
CA ASN A 357 0.85 2.41 1.99
C ASN A 357 1.97 1.68 2.77
N GLN A 358 1.76 1.25 4.01
CA GLN A 358 2.83 0.69 4.87
C GLN A 358 3.32 -0.68 4.37
N ALA A 359 2.53 -1.74 4.54
CA ALA A 359 2.96 -3.11 4.24
C ALA A 359 2.74 -3.55 2.77
N CYS A 360 2.09 -2.75 1.94
CA CYS A 360 1.99 -3.01 0.50
C CYS A 360 3.18 -2.38 -0.25
N ILE A 361 3.03 -1.17 -0.79
CA ILE A 361 4.13 -0.51 -1.51
C ILE A 361 5.33 -0.19 -0.60
N GLY A 362 5.14 -0.07 0.72
CA GLY A 362 6.24 0.15 1.66
C GLY A 362 7.16 -1.07 1.75
N HIS A 363 6.60 -2.27 1.79
CA HIS A 363 7.38 -3.51 1.73
C HIS A 363 8.11 -3.64 0.39
N PHE A 364 7.44 -3.35 -0.73
CA PHE A 364 8.08 -3.37 -2.04
C PHE A 364 9.32 -2.47 -2.08
N HIS A 365 9.22 -1.22 -1.59
CA HIS A 365 10.36 -0.29 -1.54
C HIS A 365 11.47 -0.74 -0.58
N ALA A 366 11.16 -1.60 0.37
CA ALA A 366 12.12 -2.16 1.33
C ALA A 366 12.65 -3.54 0.90
N GLY A 367 12.21 -4.09 -0.24
CA GLY A 367 12.62 -5.40 -0.75
C GLY A 367 12.00 -6.60 -0.03
N TYR A 368 10.85 -6.41 0.64
CA TYR A 368 10.13 -7.46 1.34
C TYR A 368 8.83 -7.86 0.61
N PRO A 369 8.40 -9.13 0.72
CA PRO A 369 7.09 -9.54 0.25
C PRO A 369 5.98 -8.64 0.79
N ILE A 370 5.08 -8.20 -0.10
CA ILE A 370 3.99 -7.30 0.28
C ILE A 370 3.00 -7.97 1.23
N SER A 371 2.33 -7.14 2.04
CA SER A 371 1.31 -7.55 3.00
C SER A 371 0.30 -6.41 3.23
N CYS A 372 -0.53 -6.52 4.26
CA CYS A 372 -1.43 -5.48 4.71
C CYS A 372 -1.37 -5.34 6.25
N ILE A 373 -1.27 -4.11 6.74
CA ILE A 373 -1.24 -3.86 8.19
C ILE A 373 -2.54 -4.26 8.91
N GLN A 374 -3.66 -4.34 8.21
CA GLN A 374 -4.94 -4.76 8.77
C GLN A 374 -5.20 -6.26 8.59
N PHE A 375 -4.62 -6.85 7.55
CA PHE A 375 -4.76 -8.25 7.19
C PHE A 375 -3.38 -8.85 6.92
N PRO A 376 -2.60 -9.13 7.97
CA PRO A 376 -1.23 -9.62 7.85
C PRO A 376 -1.12 -11.01 7.23
N GLU A 377 -2.24 -11.73 7.08
CA GLU A 377 -2.35 -12.97 6.31
C GLU A 377 -2.10 -12.75 4.80
N SER A 378 -2.40 -11.53 4.27
CA SER A 378 -2.08 -11.18 2.88
C SER A 378 -0.58 -11.20 2.65
N GLY A 379 -0.15 -11.92 1.63
CA GLY A 379 1.27 -12.19 1.34
C GLY A 379 1.87 -13.31 2.18
N ARG A 380 1.09 -13.88 3.12
CA ARG A 380 1.47 -15.02 3.97
C ARG A 380 0.41 -16.13 3.93
N GLU A 381 -0.26 -16.29 2.80
CA GLU A 381 -1.35 -17.25 2.62
C GLU A 381 -0.91 -18.70 2.89
N ARG A 382 0.38 -19.02 2.70
CA ARG A 382 0.93 -20.34 3.02
C ARG A 382 1.24 -20.52 4.52
N GLU A 383 1.56 -19.44 5.24
CA GLU A 383 1.80 -19.45 6.70
C GLU A 383 0.47 -19.44 7.47
N PHE A 384 -0.50 -18.68 6.98
CA PHE A 384 -1.82 -18.51 7.60
C PHE A 384 -2.95 -18.89 6.63
N PRO A 385 -3.06 -20.18 6.25
CA PRO A 385 -4.08 -20.61 5.29
C PRO A 385 -5.48 -20.45 5.88
N ARG A 386 -6.41 -19.98 5.04
CA ARG A 386 -7.83 -19.82 5.39
C ARG A 386 -8.67 -20.75 4.54
N PHE A 387 -9.65 -21.43 5.14
CA PHE A 387 -10.49 -22.46 4.53
C PHE A 387 -11.97 -22.08 4.62
N GLY A 388 -12.75 -22.50 3.65
CA GLY A 388 -14.20 -22.27 3.57
C GLY A 388 -14.64 -21.72 2.23
N GLU A 389 -15.93 -21.50 2.11
CA GLU A 389 -16.55 -20.90 0.94
C GLU A 389 -16.08 -19.43 0.75
N PRO A 390 -16.09 -18.92 -0.48
CA PRO A 390 -15.77 -17.52 -0.75
C PRO A 390 -16.59 -16.57 0.12
N GLY A 391 -15.93 -15.58 0.72
CA GLY A 391 -16.54 -14.64 1.65
C GLY A 391 -16.68 -15.16 3.09
N HIS A 392 -16.42 -16.42 3.37
CA HIS A 392 -16.56 -17.07 4.68
C HIS A 392 -15.30 -17.83 5.13
N ALA A 393 -14.17 -17.65 4.44
CA ALA A 393 -12.94 -18.36 4.76
C ALA A 393 -12.40 -17.98 6.14
N LYS A 394 -12.03 -19.00 6.94
CA LYS A 394 -11.56 -18.86 8.32
C LYS A 394 -10.23 -19.56 8.53
N LEU A 395 -9.52 -19.15 9.57
CA LEU A 395 -8.38 -19.89 10.10
C LEU A 395 -8.83 -21.25 10.66
N PRO A 396 -7.94 -22.26 10.72
CA PRO A 396 -8.26 -23.55 11.30
C PRO A 396 -8.77 -23.41 12.74
N PRO A 397 -9.85 -24.12 13.13
CA PRO A 397 -10.37 -24.07 14.49
C PRO A 397 -9.36 -24.63 15.49
N ALA A 398 -9.41 -24.13 16.72
CA ALA A 398 -8.63 -24.68 17.82
C ALA A 398 -9.08 -26.11 18.15
N GLN A 399 -8.15 -27.00 18.49
CA GLN A 399 -8.48 -28.37 18.92
C GLN A 399 -9.25 -28.37 20.24
N THR A 400 -8.92 -27.44 21.14
CA THR A 400 -9.57 -27.33 22.45
C THR A 400 -9.90 -25.87 22.73
N PRO A 401 -11.20 -25.49 22.81
CA PRO A 401 -11.62 -24.16 23.22
C PRO A 401 -11.11 -23.81 24.64
N ARG A 402 -10.66 -22.55 24.80
CA ARG A 402 -10.15 -22.01 26.08
C ARG A 402 -10.84 -20.72 26.43
N ASP A 403 -10.79 -20.35 27.72
CA ASP A 403 -11.14 -19.02 28.20
C ASP A 403 -9.91 -18.09 28.04
N VAL A 404 -10.08 -17.02 27.28
CA VAL A 404 -9.00 -16.09 26.91
C VAL A 404 -9.35 -14.69 27.39
N LEU A 405 -8.44 -14.07 28.14
CA LEU A 405 -8.54 -12.67 28.51
C LEU A 405 -7.50 -11.87 27.70
N VAL A 406 -7.97 -10.87 26.95
CA VAL A 406 -7.10 -9.93 26.23
C VAL A 406 -7.13 -8.59 26.97
N ILE A 407 -5.96 -8.06 27.33
CA ILE A 407 -5.82 -6.80 28.09
C ILE A 407 -5.24 -5.73 27.16
N GLY A 408 -6.08 -4.74 26.82
CA GLY A 408 -5.77 -3.65 25.91
C GLY A 408 -6.51 -3.77 24.57
N GLY A 409 -7.26 -2.74 24.22
CA GLY A 409 -8.09 -2.63 23.03
C GLY A 409 -7.41 -1.85 21.88
N GLY A 410 -6.08 -1.85 21.82
CA GLY A 410 -5.30 -1.36 20.68
C GLY A 410 -5.32 -2.36 19.50
N PRO A 411 -4.62 -2.04 18.38
CA PRO A 411 -4.59 -2.91 17.20
C PRO A 411 -4.19 -4.35 17.49
N ALA A 412 -3.18 -4.55 18.32
CA ALA A 412 -2.69 -5.90 18.71
C ALA A 412 -3.76 -6.70 19.46
N GLY A 413 -4.36 -6.11 20.49
CA GLY A 413 -5.38 -6.79 21.30
C GLY A 413 -6.65 -7.07 20.52
N LEU A 414 -7.12 -6.13 19.68
CA LEU A 414 -8.29 -6.34 18.82
C LEU A 414 -8.07 -7.48 17.83
N LYS A 415 -6.89 -7.54 17.17
CA LYS A 415 -6.56 -8.63 16.25
C LYS A 415 -6.43 -9.97 16.98
N ALA A 416 -5.76 -9.99 18.14
CA ALA A 416 -5.65 -11.20 18.95
C ALA A 416 -7.03 -11.73 19.38
N ALA A 417 -7.92 -10.84 19.84
CA ALA A 417 -9.27 -11.21 20.22
C ALA A 417 -10.08 -11.74 19.03
N ALA A 418 -9.99 -11.09 17.86
CA ALA A 418 -10.66 -11.54 16.65
C ALA A 418 -10.23 -12.95 16.25
N VAL A 419 -8.92 -13.19 16.19
CA VAL A 419 -8.32 -14.47 15.77
C VAL A 419 -8.64 -15.58 16.76
N ALA A 420 -8.45 -15.35 18.05
CA ALA A 420 -8.76 -16.36 19.06
C ALA A 420 -10.26 -16.73 19.05
N ALA A 421 -11.15 -15.74 18.93
CA ALA A 421 -12.59 -15.99 18.88
C ALA A 421 -13.01 -16.71 17.57
N GLU A 422 -12.43 -16.32 16.41
CA GLU A 422 -12.68 -16.99 15.13
C GLU A 422 -12.31 -18.49 15.20
N ARG A 423 -11.27 -18.83 15.96
CA ARG A 423 -10.81 -20.21 16.14
C ARG A 423 -11.63 -21.00 17.19
N GLY A 424 -12.65 -20.37 17.81
CA GLY A 424 -13.58 -21.02 18.71
C GLY A 424 -13.28 -20.89 20.20
N HIS A 425 -12.32 -20.03 20.60
CA HIS A 425 -12.07 -19.72 22.01
C HIS A 425 -13.15 -18.76 22.57
N ARG A 426 -13.38 -18.79 23.89
CA ARG A 426 -14.24 -17.82 24.59
C ARG A 426 -13.41 -16.62 24.99
N VAL A 427 -13.55 -15.51 24.26
CA VAL A 427 -12.65 -14.36 24.37
C VAL A 427 -13.36 -13.17 25.04
N THR A 428 -12.72 -12.64 26.09
CA THR A 428 -13.06 -11.36 26.69
C THR A 428 -11.89 -10.40 26.51
N LEU A 429 -12.14 -9.24 25.87
CA LEU A 429 -11.20 -8.15 25.77
C LEU A 429 -11.60 -7.03 26.73
N VAL A 430 -10.65 -6.54 27.53
CA VAL A 430 -10.84 -5.38 28.42
C VAL A 430 -9.93 -4.23 28.00
N GLU A 431 -10.49 -3.02 28.02
CA GLU A 431 -9.82 -1.76 27.66
C GLU A 431 -10.02 -0.72 28.77
N ALA A 432 -8.93 -0.07 29.18
CA ALA A 432 -8.94 0.93 30.25
C ALA A 432 -9.68 2.22 29.86
N GLU A 433 -9.55 2.62 28.59
CA GLU A 433 -10.24 3.80 28.06
C GLU A 433 -11.71 3.50 27.74
N ARG A 434 -12.51 4.56 27.55
CA ARG A 434 -13.95 4.42 27.18
C ARG A 434 -14.16 3.92 25.75
N ARG A 435 -13.13 3.89 24.93
CA ARG A 435 -13.18 3.43 23.54
C ARG A 435 -11.89 2.70 23.19
N VAL A 436 -12.02 1.63 22.40
CA VAL A 436 -10.88 0.91 21.84
C VAL A 436 -10.11 1.76 20.82
N GLY A 437 -8.89 1.37 20.50
CA GLY A 437 -8.09 1.94 19.41
C GLY A 437 -6.68 2.38 19.77
N GLY A 438 -6.39 2.57 21.07
CA GLY A 438 -5.04 2.94 21.53
C GLY A 438 -4.46 4.16 20.79
N GLN A 439 -3.19 4.09 20.40
CA GLN A 439 -2.46 5.17 19.74
C GLN A 439 -3.03 5.58 18.37
N VAL A 440 -3.73 4.69 17.67
CA VAL A 440 -4.33 4.99 16.36
C VAL A 440 -5.36 6.12 16.48
N ARG A 441 -6.04 6.21 17.64
CA ARG A 441 -6.98 7.31 17.91
C ARG A 441 -6.29 8.68 17.97
N LEU A 442 -5.03 8.74 18.33
CA LEU A 442 -4.23 9.97 18.26
C LEU A 442 -3.77 10.22 16.82
N ALA A 443 -3.26 9.19 16.15
CA ALA A 443 -2.75 9.30 14.79
C ALA A 443 -3.80 9.85 13.80
N GLN A 444 -5.07 9.49 13.94
CA GLN A 444 -6.16 9.96 13.06
C GLN A 444 -6.49 11.46 13.22
N LEU A 445 -6.09 12.09 14.33
CA LEU A 445 -6.32 13.52 14.58
C LEU A 445 -5.30 14.42 13.86
N LEU A 446 -4.23 13.86 13.35
CA LEU A 446 -3.20 14.61 12.63
C LEU A 446 -3.65 14.94 11.19
N PRO A 447 -3.17 16.09 10.65
CA PRO A 447 -3.50 16.50 9.29
C PRO A 447 -3.23 15.39 8.24
N GLY A 448 -4.21 15.11 7.38
CA GLY A 448 -4.11 14.12 6.31
C GLY A 448 -4.12 12.65 6.75
N ARG A 449 -4.38 12.35 8.03
CA ARG A 449 -4.32 10.98 8.58
C ARG A 449 -5.65 10.41 9.09
N HIS A 450 -6.75 11.10 8.87
CA HIS A 450 -8.06 10.70 9.41
C HIS A 450 -8.48 9.26 9.04
N GLU A 451 -8.12 8.76 7.85
CA GLU A 451 -8.47 7.41 7.40
C GLU A 451 -7.80 6.29 8.21
N ILE A 452 -6.68 6.58 8.91
CA ILE A 452 -6.00 5.55 9.74
C ILE A 452 -6.93 5.00 10.84
N GLY A 453 -7.90 5.81 11.30
CA GLY A 453 -8.91 5.39 12.26
C GLY A 453 -9.78 4.23 11.76
N GLY A 454 -9.94 4.09 10.44
CA GLY A 454 -10.64 2.96 9.83
C GLY A 454 -10.05 1.60 10.17
N ALA A 455 -8.75 1.52 10.47
CA ALA A 455 -8.13 0.27 10.94
C ALA A 455 -8.77 -0.23 12.24
N ILE A 456 -9.08 0.68 13.16
CA ILE A 456 -9.72 0.31 14.43
C ILE A 456 -11.16 -0.10 14.21
N THR A 457 -11.90 0.65 13.39
CA THR A 457 -13.28 0.29 13.02
C THR A 457 -13.34 -1.13 12.43
N ASN A 458 -12.44 -1.46 11.51
CA ASN A 458 -12.37 -2.78 10.90
C ASN A 458 -12.00 -3.87 11.92
N LEU A 459 -10.96 -3.66 12.74
CA LEU A 459 -10.50 -4.64 13.74
C LEU A 459 -11.52 -4.86 14.85
N GLU A 460 -12.19 -3.81 15.35
CA GLU A 460 -13.26 -3.94 16.33
C GLU A 460 -14.45 -4.73 15.77
N ALA A 461 -14.87 -4.41 14.55
CA ALA A 461 -15.95 -5.13 13.88
C ALA A 461 -15.57 -6.60 13.65
N GLU A 462 -14.34 -6.89 13.24
CA GLU A 462 -13.83 -8.26 13.09
C GLU A 462 -13.88 -9.05 14.40
N ALA A 463 -13.40 -8.46 15.51
CA ALA A 463 -13.42 -9.08 16.82
C ALA A 463 -14.87 -9.38 17.32
N ARG A 464 -15.79 -8.42 17.16
CA ARG A 464 -17.19 -8.59 17.54
C ARG A 464 -17.89 -9.65 16.71
N ARG A 465 -17.69 -9.67 15.39
CA ARG A 465 -18.25 -10.71 14.50
C ARG A 465 -17.71 -12.09 14.80
N ALA A 466 -16.44 -12.20 15.19
CA ALA A 466 -15.86 -13.47 15.64
C ALA A 466 -16.43 -13.97 16.97
N GLY A 467 -17.15 -13.13 17.72
CA GLY A 467 -17.79 -13.49 18.99
C GLY A 467 -17.00 -13.05 20.24
N ALA A 468 -15.98 -12.20 20.09
CA ALA A 468 -15.27 -11.65 21.25
C ALA A 468 -16.15 -10.64 22.01
N THR A 469 -16.19 -10.76 23.34
CA THR A 469 -16.82 -9.77 24.23
C THR A 469 -15.84 -8.65 24.51
N ILE A 470 -16.20 -7.40 24.18
CA ILE A 470 -15.35 -6.21 24.39
C ILE A 470 -15.96 -5.34 25.49
N THR A 471 -15.20 -5.11 26.55
CA THR A 471 -15.57 -4.28 27.70
C THR A 471 -14.60 -3.12 27.83
N THR A 472 -15.11 -1.88 27.81
CA THR A 472 -14.31 -0.65 27.91
C THR A 472 -14.49 0.02 29.27
N GLY A 473 -13.56 0.90 29.67
CA GLY A 473 -13.56 1.57 30.99
C GLY A 473 -13.09 0.66 32.12
N VAL A 474 -12.42 -0.45 31.81
CA VAL A 474 -11.91 -1.42 32.80
C VAL A 474 -10.39 -1.48 32.72
N ARG A 475 -9.73 -1.01 33.76
CA ARG A 475 -8.27 -1.17 33.94
C ARG A 475 -8.00 -2.48 34.67
N ALA A 476 -7.51 -3.48 33.95
CA ALA A 476 -7.14 -4.75 34.54
C ALA A 476 -5.78 -4.64 35.27
N ASP A 477 -5.71 -5.25 36.44
CA ASP A 477 -4.51 -5.54 37.20
C ASP A 477 -4.35 -7.05 37.42
N ALA A 478 -3.34 -7.51 38.12
CA ALA A 478 -3.14 -8.93 38.39
C ALA A 478 -4.29 -9.55 39.21
N ALA A 479 -4.92 -8.79 40.11
CA ALA A 479 -6.08 -9.27 40.87
C ALA A 479 -7.28 -9.52 39.94
N TYR A 480 -7.55 -8.62 39.00
CA TYR A 480 -8.56 -8.80 37.95
C TYR A 480 -8.29 -10.05 37.12
N VAL A 481 -7.03 -10.25 36.70
CA VAL A 481 -6.60 -11.43 35.92
C VAL A 481 -6.91 -12.73 36.69
N ARG A 482 -6.48 -12.82 37.94
CA ARG A 482 -6.74 -13.99 38.81
C ARG A 482 -8.24 -14.25 38.99
N ALA A 483 -9.02 -13.19 39.20
CA ALA A 483 -10.48 -13.30 39.35
C ALA A 483 -11.20 -13.75 38.06
N SER A 484 -10.65 -13.45 36.88
CA SER A 484 -11.22 -13.80 35.59
C SER A 484 -11.23 -15.30 35.31
N ARG A 485 -10.34 -16.06 35.94
CA ARG A 485 -10.11 -17.50 35.72
C ARG A 485 -9.80 -17.86 34.26
N ALA A 486 -9.26 -16.91 33.47
CA ALA A 486 -8.81 -17.15 32.11
C ALA A 486 -7.66 -18.17 32.10
N GLN A 487 -7.69 -19.08 31.14
CA GLN A 487 -6.62 -20.08 30.93
C GLN A 487 -5.45 -19.49 30.15
N VAL A 488 -5.71 -18.48 29.31
CA VAL A 488 -4.69 -17.75 28.57
C VAL A 488 -4.97 -16.25 28.70
N VAL A 489 -3.93 -15.48 28.96
CA VAL A 489 -3.95 -14.02 29.07
C VAL A 489 -3.06 -13.44 27.99
N ILE A 490 -3.61 -12.57 27.14
CA ILE A 490 -2.85 -11.85 26.13
C ILE A 490 -2.73 -10.40 26.58
N VAL A 491 -1.49 -9.97 26.89
CA VAL A 491 -1.20 -8.60 27.30
C VAL A 491 -0.86 -7.76 26.08
N ALA A 492 -1.66 -6.74 25.81
CA ALA A 492 -1.53 -5.79 24.69
C ALA A 492 -1.71 -4.35 25.14
N THR A 493 -1.13 -4.00 26.31
CA THR A 493 -1.26 -2.73 27.02
C THR A 493 -0.59 -1.54 26.32
N GLY A 494 0.19 -1.80 25.26
CA GLY A 494 0.78 -0.76 24.41
C GLY A 494 1.99 -0.09 25.04
N ALA A 495 2.08 1.24 24.91
CA ALA A 495 3.25 2.02 25.32
C ALA A 495 2.85 3.41 25.86
N THR A 496 3.79 4.07 26.52
CA THR A 496 3.70 5.45 27.01
C THR A 496 4.76 6.33 26.38
N PRO A 497 4.56 7.65 26.27
CA PRO A 497 5.57 8.57 25.73
C PRO A 497 6.87 8.55 26.55
N TYR A 498 8.00 8.58 25.84
CA TYR A 498 9.32 8.69 26.45
C TYR A 498 9.72 10.14 26.65
N THR A 499 10.22 10.48 27.84
CA THR A 499 10.89 11.75 28.12
C THR A 499 12.38 11.48 28.29
N PRO A 500 13.25 11.96 27.38
CA PRO A 500 14.68 11.78 27.50
C PRO A 500 15.25 12.62 28.66
N PRO A 501 16.42 12.29 29.21
CA PRO A 501 17.15 13.18 30.07
C PRO A 501 17.49 14.48 29.30
N LEU A 502 17.19 15.64 29.87
CA LEU A 502 17.36 16.95 29.26
C LEU A 502 18.07 17.89 30.24
N GLU A 503 18.94 18.76 29.71
CA GLU A 503 19.46 19.90 30.43
C GLU A 503 18.39 20.99 30.44
N VAL A 504 17.77 21.20 31.60
CA VAL A 504 16.67 22.16 31.77
C VAL A 504 17.08 23.27 32.76
N ASN A 505 17.02 24.51 32.29
CA ASN A 505 17.23 25.69 33.13
C ASN A 505 15.93 26.50 33.26
N GLY A 506 15.61 26.97 34.46
CA GLY A 506 14.35 27.66 34.67
C GLY A 506 13.12 26.75 34.57
N SER A 507 12.05 27.26 33.97
CA SER A 507 10.76 26.57 33.85
C SER A 507 10.25 26.61 32.39
N PRO A 508 10.97 26.04 31.39
CA PRO A 508 10.51 26.04 30.04
C PRO A 508 9.22 25.22 29.87
N ARG A 509 8.41 25.63 28.91
CA ARG A 509 7.21 24.85 28.57
C ARG A 509 7.57 23.64 27.71
N ILE A 510 7.55 22.46 28.30
CA ILE A 510 7.81 21.19 27.65
C ILE A 510 6.50 20.39 27.61
N ALA A 511 6.09 19.91 26.42
CA ALA A 511 4.88 19.13 26.22
C ALA A 511 5.18 17.82 25.47
N GLN A 512 4.45 16.77 25.78
CA GLN A 512 4.49 15.55 24.99
C GLN A 512 3.67 15.71 23.71
N ALA A 513 4.14 15.16 22.61
CA ALA A 513 3.43 15.18 21.31
C ALA A 513 2.00 14.62 21.42
N TRP A 514 1.77 13.60 22.24
CA TRP A 514 0.44 13.03 22.46
C TRP A 514 -0.53 14.02 23.11
N ASP A 515 -0.06 14.84 24.04
CA ASP A 515 -0.91 15.84 24.70
C ASP A 515 -1.22 16.99 23.75
N VAL A 516 -0.24 17.38 22.92
CA VAL A 516 -0.44 18.37 21.87
C VAL A 516 -1.47 17.87 20.82
N ILE A 517 -1.48 16.58 20.46
CA ILE A 517 -2.48 16.02 19.55
C ILE A 517 -3.87 16.05 20.17
N ARG A 518 -4.00 15.77 21.48
CA ARG A 518 -5.28 15.82 22.19
C ARG A 518 -5.81 17.24 22.34
N ASP A 519 -4.93 18.15 22.68
CA ASP A 519 -5.25 19.57 22.85
C ASP A 519 -4.09 20.46 22.36
N ALA A 520 -4.12 20.77 21.08
CA ALA A 520 -3.11 21.64 20.49
C ALA A 520 -3.18 23.09 21.03
N ALA A 521 -4.30 23.51 21.66
CA ALA A 521 -4.42 24.84 22.31
C ALA A 521 -3.56 24.95 23.56
N ALA A 522 -3.11 23.82 24.11
CA ALA A 522 -2.18 23.83 25.26
C ALA A 522 -0.81 24.40 24.90
N VAL A 523 -0.43 24.49 23.62
CA VAL A 523 0.81 25.13 23.16
C VAL A 523 0.50 26.58 22.77
N PRO A 524 1.17 27.60 23.38
CA PRO A 524 0.94 29.00 23.06
C PRO A 524 1.40 29.34 21.63
N ALA A 525 0.80 30.40 21.06
CA ALA A 525 1.25 30.92 19.78
C ALA A 525 2.66 31.53 19.93
N GLY A 526 3.52 31.26 18.93
CA GLY A 526 4.92 31.74 18.95
C GLY A 526 5.85 30.76 18.23
N THR A 527 7.13 30.83 18.54
CA THR A 527 8.15 29.89 18.03
C THR A 527 8.10 28.59 18.84
N VAL A 528 7.90 27.47 18.17
CA VAL A 528 7.79 26.15 18.80
C VAL A 528 8.82 25.22 18.16
N VAL A 529 9.55 24.48 19.00
CA VAL A 529 10.43 23.40 18.52
C VAL A 529 9.74 22.07 18.74
N VAL A 530 9.65 21.27 17.70
CA VAL A 530 9.24 19.86 17.76
C VAL A 530 10.50 19.00 17.60
N ALA A 531 10.87 18.27 18.64
CA ALA A 531 12.04 17.39 18.63
C ALA A 531 11.61 15.96 18.34
N ASP A 532 11.96 15.45 17.15
CA ASP A 532 11.57 14.14 16.66
C ASP A 532 12.76 13.17 16.61
N PHE A 533 12.77 12.21 17.52
CA PHE A 533 13.76 11.13 17.56
C PHE A 533 13.42 10.01 16.58
N ARG A 534 12.15 9.67 16.41
CA ARG A 534 11.74 8.51 15.61
C ARG A 534 11.81 8.75 14.11
N SER A 535 11.75 10.00 13.68
CA SER A 535 11.67 10.37 12.26
C SER A 535 10.56 9.62 11.52
N ASP A 536 9.40 9.47 12.18
CA ASP A 536 8.20 8.85 11.61
C ASP A 536 7.10 9.91 11.37
N TRP A 537 5.84 9.46 11.30
CA TRP A 537 4.68 10.32 11.04
C TRP A 537 4.37 11.30 12.20
N LEU A 538 4.88 11.06 13.41
CA LEU A 538 4.49 11.82 14.61
C LEU A 538 5.03 13.24 14.56
N GLY A 539 6.35 13.41 14.39
CA GLY A 539 6.99 14.74 14.36
C GLY A 539 6.46 15.61 13.23
N LEU A 540 6.41 15.09 11.99
CA LEU A 540 5.86 15.80 10.84
C LEU A 540 4.38 16.18 11.04
N GLY A 541 3.58 15.29 11.58
CA GLY A 541 2.16 15.54 11.82
C GLY A 541 1.91 16.63 12.86
N VAL A 542 2.62 16.58 13.98
CA VAL A 542 2.50 17.58 15.05
C VAL A 542 3.04 18.94 14.61
N ALA A 543 4.17 18.97 13.90
CA ALA A 543 4.71 20.22 13.35
C ALA A 543 3.73 20.87 12.37
N THR A 544 3.11 20.10 11.48
CA THR A 544 2.09 20.60 10.54
C THR A 544 0.83 21.07 11.26
N LEU A 545 0.39 20.36 12.31
CA LEU A 545 -0.76 20.74 13.15
C LEU A 545 -0.54 22.11 13.82
N LEU A 546 0.61 22.31 14.45
CA LEU A 546 0.96 23.55 15.14
C LEU A 546 1.16 24.71 14.16
N ALA A 547 1.82 24.49 13.04
CA ALA A 547 1.98 25.49 11.98
C ALA A 547 0.61 25.94 11.41
N GLY A 548 -0.33 25.00 11.21
CA GLY A 548 -1.70 25.31 10.82
C GLY A 548 -2.48 26.16 11.84
N ARG A 549 -2.00 26.27 13.07
CA ARG A 549 -2.54 27.15 14.13
C ARG A 549 -1.82 28.48 14.26
N GLY A 550 -0.87 28.76 13.38
CA GLY A 550 -0.12 30.03 13.32
C GLY A 550 1.15 30.04 14.16
N CYS A 551 1.63 28.89 14.68
CA CYS A 551 2.96 28.81 15.29
C CYS A 551 4.07 28.87 14.23
N ARG A 552 5.20 29.48 14.56
CA ARG A 552 6.46 29.34 13.82
C ARG A 552 7.13 28.05 14.30
N VAL A 553 7.13 27.00 13.45
CA VAL A 553 7.57 25.68 13.88
C VAL A 553 8.94 25.33 13.30
N THR A 554 9.85 24.91 14.18
CA THR A 554 11.09 24.22 13.83
C THR A 554 10.95 22.75 14.19
N LEU A 555 11.06 21.85 13.21
CA LEU A 555 11.08 20.41 13.37
C LEU A 555 12.53 19.92 13.32
N ALA A 556 13.07 19.55 14.47
CA ALA A 556 14.40 18.94 14.59
C ALA A 556 14.27 17.42 14.56
N VAL A 557 14.92 16.76 13.61
CA VAL A 557 14.86 15.31 13.44
C VAL A 557 16.25 14.69 13.53
N THR A 558 16.39 13.58 14.26
CA THR A 558 17.67 12.85 14.37
C THR A 558 18.04 12.10 13.09
N GLY A 559 17.06 11.80 12.24
CA GLY A 559 17.28 11.17 10.95
C GLY A 559 17.86 12.12 9.89
N THR A 560 18.34 11.58 8.78
CA THR A 560 18.85 12.35 7.64
C THR A 560 17.76 13.11 6.90
N MET A 561 16.50 12.76 7.11
CA MET A 561 15.31 13.46 6.60
C MET A 561 14.12 13.27 7.52
N ALA A 562 13.22 14.23 7.53
CA ALA A 562 11.96 14.10 8.27
C ALA A 562 11.11 12.96 7.67
N GLY A 563 10.50 12.15 8.55
CA GLY A 563 9.71 11.00 8.14
C GLY A 563 10.52 9.88 7.46
N GLN A 564 11.81 9.76 7.75
CA GLN A 564 12.70 8.74 7.17
C GLN A 564 12.15 7.32 7.32
N ARG A 565 11.41 7.04 8.38
CA ARG A 565 10.78 5.73 8.66
C ARG A 565 9.37 5.59 8.06
N CYS A 566 8.83 6.61 7.43
CA CYS A 566 7.59 6.52 6.68
C CYS A 566 7.82 5.91 5.29
N GLN A 567 6.80 5.27 4.75
CA GLN A 567 6.80 4.89 3.34
C GLN A 567 6.96 6.15 2.47
N GLN A 568 7.74 6.05 1.39
CA GLN A 568 8.18 7.17 0.56
C GLN A 568 7.02 8.12 0.17
N TYR A 569 5.95 7.62 -0.44
CA TYR A 569 4.85 8.47 -0.93
C TYR A 569 4.08 9.16 0.22
N VAL A 570 3.96 8.50 1.38
CA VAL A 570 3.40 9.10 2.59
C VAL A 570 4.31 10.18 3.15
N ARG A 571 5.62 9.89 3.24
CA ARG A 571 6.64 10.84 3.70
C ARG A 571 6.68 12.09 2.84
N ASP A 572 6.69 11.90 1.50
CA ASP A 572 6.81 12.99 0.55
C ASP A 572 5.58 13.91 0.63
N GLN A 573 4.37 13.37 0.73
CA GLN A 573 3.15 14.15 0.94
C GLN A 573 3.13 14.88 2.30
N MET A 574 3.56 14.23 3.40
CA MET A 574 3.62 14.86 4.72
C MET A 574 4.70 15.98 4.75
N THR A 575 5.86 15.73 4.14
CA THR A 575 6.93 16.72 4.04
C THR A 575 6.50 17.91 3.19
N ALA A 576 5.81 17.66 2.07
CA ALA A 576 5.24 18.73 1.25
C ALA A 576 4.21 19.57 2.02
N ALA A 577 3.34 18.93 2.81
CA ALA A 577 2.38 19.63 3.67
C ALA A 577 3.07 20.50 4.72
N ALA A 578 4.10 19.99 5.41
CA ALA A 578 4.89 20.74 6.37
C ALA A 578 5.61 21.95 5.73
N ARG A 579 6.21 21.75 4.56
CA ARG A 579 6.86 22.87 3.81
C ARG A 579 5.87 23.94 3.36
N ARG A 580 4.67 23.56 2.88
CA ARG A 580 3.59 24.52 2.54
C ARG A 580 3.11 25.30 3.76
N ALA A 581 3.16 24.68 4.94
CA ALA A 581 2.86 25.32 6.22
C ALA A 581 4.06 26.11 6.80
N HIS A 582 5.14 26.27 6.03
CA HIS A 582 6.36 26.98 6.42
C HIS A 582 7.07 26.42 7.66
N VAL A 583 7.00 25.11 7.89
CA VAL A 583 7.78 24.42 8.91
C VAL A 583 9.26 24.42 8.51
N THR A 584 10.14 24.91 9.38
CA THR A 584 11.59 24.79 9.24
C THR A 584 11.99 23.36 9.66
N ILE A 585 12.64 22.61 8.77
CA ILE A 585 13.07 21.22 9.04
C ILE A 585 14.58 21.20 9.21
N LEU A 586 15.07 20.75 10.38
CA LEU A 586 16.48 20.57 10.69
C LEU A 586 16.77 19.04 10.76
N PRO A 587 17.32 18.44 9.71
CA PRO A 587 17.73 17.04 9.72
C PRO A 587 19.01 16.85 10.55
N THR A 588 19.34 15.59 10.89
CA THR A 588 20.53 15.19 11.66
C THR A 588 20.70 15.93 13.00
N THR A 589 19.60 16.42 13.57
CA THR A 589 19.64 17.32 14.74
C THR A 589 18.98 16.63 15.94
N ARG A 590 19.71 16.53 17.06
CA ARG A 590 19.23 15.94 18.29
C ARG A 590 18.93 17.00 19.35
N LEU A 591 17.98 16.69 20.23
CA LEU A 591 17.63 17.52 21.37
C LEU A 591 18.71 17.42 22.46
N PHE A 592 19.11 18.57 23.01
CA PHE A 592 20.03 18.68 24.13
C PHE A 592 19.32 19.20 25.40
N GLY A 593 18.61 20.32 25.31
CA GLY A 593 17.94 20.91 26.47
C GLY A 593 17.07 22.10 26.11
N ALA A 594 16.56 22.76 27.14
CA ALA A 594 15.75 23.99 26.99
C ALA A 594 15.84 24.89 28.25
N ASP A 595 15.63 26.18 28.01
CA ASP A 595 15.31 27.15 29.07
C ASP A 595 14.03 27.95 28.76
N GLU A 596 13.74 28.99 29.51
CA GLU A 596 12.51 29.79 29.36
C GLU A 596 12.42 30.52 28.00
N THR A 597 13.52 30.69 27.31
CA THR A 597 13.65 31.53 26.11
C THR A 597 14.16 30.76 24.87
N ALA A 598 14.80 29.61 25.04
CA ALA A 598 15.47 28.90 23.97
C ALA A 598 15.37 27.39 24.08
N VAL A 599 15.48 26.73 22.93
CA VAL A 599 15.69 25.29 22.84
C VAL A 599 17.08 25.03 22.26
N TYR A 600 17.83 24.19 22.97
CA TYR A 600 19.20 23.83 22.63
C TYR A 600 19.21 22.47 21.93
N LEU A 601 19.77 22.46 20.74
CA LEU A 601 19.90 21.31 19.87
C LEU A 601 21.38 21.10 19.55
N GLN A 602 21.71 19.96 18.99
CA GLN A 602 23.06 19.64 18.51
C GLN A 602 22.98 18.98 17.14
N ASP A 603 23.78 19.46 16.20
CA ASP A 603 23.98 18.75 14.94
C ASP A 603 24.66 17.41 15.21
N GLY A 604 24.07 16.32 14.71
CA GLY A 604 24.54 14.97 14.98
C GLY A 604 25.78 14.55 14.18
N LEU A 605 26.19 15.36 13.18
CA LEU A 605 27.36 15.09 12.32
C LEU A 605 28.55 15.94 12.73
N THR A 606 28.35 17.23 13.03
CA THR A 606 29.42 18.19 13.36
C THR A 606 29.59 18.38 14.87
N GLU A 607 28.60 17.94 15.66
CA GLU A 607 28.49 18.16 17.11
C GLU A 607 28.37 19.63 17.52
N GLU A 608 28.17 20.53 16.57
CA GLU A 608 27.97 21.95 16.83
C GLU A 608 26.62 22.22 17.46
N ALA A 609 26.56 23.23 18.32
CA ALA A 609 25.32 23.67 18.95
C ALA A 609 24.43 24.39 17.94
N VAL A 610 23.13 24.07 17.97
CA VAL A 610 22.08 24.76 17.24
C VAL A 610 21.08 25.31 18.25
N VAL A 611 20.92 26.62 18.32
CA VAL A 611 20.02 27.27 19.27
C VAL A 611 18.81 27.85 18.54
N VAL A 612 17.61 27.54 19.03
CA VAL A 612 16.37 28.16 18.57
C VAL A 612 15.92 29.14 19.64
N GLU A 613 16.18 30.43 19.42
CA GLU A 613 15.84 31.52 20.32
C GLU A 613 14.34 31.87 20.27
N ASP A 614 13.84 32.57 21.27
CA ASP A 614 12.45 32.99 21.44
C ASP A 614 11.45 31.80 21.36
N ALA A 615 11.88 30.63 21.79
CA ALA A 615 11.04 29.44 21.80
C ALA A 615 10.07 29.47 22.98
N VAL A 616 8.77 29.52 22.69
CA VAL A 616 7.70 29.52 23.70
C VAL A 616 7.32 28.12 24.18
N ALA A 617 7.70 27.07 23.47
CA ALA A 617 7.49 25.67 23.83
C ALA A 617 8.43 24.71 23.10
N LEU A 618 8.78 23.64 23.80
CA LEU A 618 9.39 22.43 23.27
C LEU A 618 8.36 21.30 23.27
N VAL A 619 8.18 20.64 22.13
CA VAL A 619 7.30 19.47 21.99
C VAL A 619 8.13 18.21 21.75
N LEU A 620 7.96 17.22 22.60
CA LEU A 620 8.71 15.96 22.58
C LEU A 620 7.99 14.90 21.75
N ALA A 621 8.57 14.54 20.60
CA ALA A 621 8.22 13.38 19.79
C ALA A 621 9.34 12.34 19.88
N GLN A 622 9.75 11.99 21.12
CA GLN A 622 10.98 11.25 21.43
C GLN A 622 10.80 9.72 21.44
N GLY A 623 9.63 9.22 21.03
CA GLY A 623 9.33 7.80 21.05
C GLY A 623 8.55 7.36 22.28
N HIS A 624 8.59 6.07 22.57
CA HIS A 624 7.72 5.47 23.58
C HIS A 624 8.46 4.39 24.38
N LEU A 625 8.00 4.14 25.60
CA LEU A 625 8.41 3.03 26.45
C LEU A 625 7.28 1.99 26.48
N PRO A 626 7.58 0.68 26.53
CA PRO A 626 6.57 -0.34 26.76
C PRO A 626 5.80 -0.10 28.04
N ALA A 627 4.48 -0.32 28.01
CA ALA A 627 3.65 -0.33 29.22
C ALA A 627 3.59 -1.78 29.79
N ASP A 628 4.74 -2.30 30.19
CA ASP A 628 5.01 -3.73 30.46
C ASP A 628 4.91 -4.13 31.93
N SER A 629 4.68 -3.22 32.86
CA SER A 629 4.65 -3.53 34.29
C SER A 629 3.68 -4.68 34.66
N LEU A 630 2.49 -4.67 34.07
CA LEU A 630 1.51 -5.75 34.24
C LEU A 630 1.99 -7.06 33.60
N LEU A 631 2.63 -7.00 32.43
CA LEU A 631 3.18 -8.19 31.76
C LEU A 631 4.20 -8.90 32.67
N LEU A 632 5.16 -8.14 33.19
CA LEU A 632 6.21 -8.68 34.06
C LEU A 632 5.63 -9.28 35.36
N GLU A 633 4.64 -8.63 35.96
CA GLU A 633 3.92 -9.14 37.15
C GLU A 633 3.23 -10.48 36.84
N LEU A 634 2.50 -10.56 35.72
CA LEU A 634 1.76 -11.76 35.33
C LEU A 634 2.69 -12.92 34.91
N GLU A 635 3.82 -12.64 34.29
CA GLU A 635 4.84 -13.65 33.97
C GLU A 635 5.45 -14.25 35.26
N ALA A 636 5.74 -13.42 36.26
CA ALA A 636 6.21 -13.88 37.56
C ALA A 636 5.16 -14.73 38.28
N ASP A 637 3.90 -14.31 38.29
CA ASP A 637 2.78 -15.04 38.86
C ASP A 637 2.61 -16.42 38.15
N ALA A 638 2.58 -16.43 36.82
CA ALA A 638 2.40 -17.65 36.04
C ALA A 638 3.54 -18.65 36.25
N ALA A 639 4.78 -18.19 36.43
CA ALA A 639 5.93 -19.02 36.74
C ALA A 639 5.83 -19.70 38.13
N THR A 640 5.09 -19.09 39.06
CA THR A 640 4.96 -19.57 40.45
C THR A 640 3.73 -20.50 40.60
N ASP A 641 2.59 -20.13 40.03
CA ASP A 641 1.28 -20.75 40.28
C ASP A 641 0.82 -21.64 39.12
N GLY A 642 1.35 -21.44 37.90
CA GLY A 642 0.96 -22.20 36.69
C GLY A 642 -0.53 -22.12 36.33
N ALA A 643 -1.28 -21.16 36.92
CA ALA A 643 -2.73 -21.09 36.81
C ALA A 643 -3.21 -20.66 35.41
N TYR A 644 -2.39 -19.90 34.66
CA TYR A 644 -2.67 -19.43 33.32
C TYR A 644 -1.39 -19.25 32.51
N ARG A 645 -1.55 -19.22 31.18
CA ARG A 645 -0.46 -18.92 30.25
C ARG A 645 -0.50 -17.44 29.86
N VAL A 646 0.64 -16.75 29.86
CA VAL A 646 0.77 -15.36 29.44
C VAL A 646 1.36 -15.28 28.03
N LEU A 647 0.77 -14.44 27.19
CA LEU A 647 1.26 -14.05 25.86
C LEU A 647 1.31 -12.53 25.79
N ALA A 648 2.23 -11.99 25.01
CA ALA A 648 2.36 -10.56 24.77
C ALA A 648 2.20 -10.24 23.27
N ALA A 649 1.61 -9.07 22.95
CA ALA A 649 1.46 -8.61 21.57
C ALA A 649 1.49 -7.08 21.46
N GLY A 650 2.20 -6.57 20.47
CA GLY A 650 2.33 -5.15 20.17
C GLY A 650 3.35 -4.42 21.04
N ASP A 651 3.13 -3.14 21.24
CA ASP A 651 4.10 -2.21 21.86
C ASP A 651 4.45 -2.52 23.31
N VAL A 652 3.72 -3.39 23.96
CA VAL A 652 4.07 -3.90 25.30
C VAL A 652 5.40 -4.69 25.27
N GLN A 653 5.76 -5.29 24.14
CA GLN A 653 7.03 -5.96 23.94
C GLN A 653 8.13 -4.95 23.54
N SER A 654 7.83 -4.10 22.58
CA SER A 654 8.70 -3.03 22.11
C SER A 654 7.88 -2.10 21.19
N PRO A 655 7.88 -0.79 21.43
CA PRO A 655 7.13 0.15 20.60
C PRO A 655 7.63 0.21 19.16
N ARG A 656 6.75 -0.13 18.21
CA ARG A 656 7.03 -0.16 16.75
C ARG A 656 5.90 0.49 15.97
N THR A 657 5.37 -0.19 14.95
CA THR A 657 4.28 0.32 14.13
C THR A 657 2.99 -0.49 14.32
N ILE A 658 1.91 -0.02 13.72
CA ILE A 658 0.64 -0.77 13.71
C ILE A 658 0.78 -2.11 12.97
N GLU A 659 1.73 -2.24 12.06
CA GLU A 659 1.98 -3.48 11.31
C GLU A 659 2.42 -4.61 12.23
N GLU A 660 3.47 -4.39 13.03
CA GLU A 660 3.95 -5.37 13.99
C GLU A 660 2.86 -5.66 15.04
N ALA A 661 2.17 -4.63 15.51
CA ALA A 661 1.11 -4.80 16.49
C ALA A 661 0.01 -5.76 16.00
N VAL A 662 -0.45 -5.62 14.75
CA VAL A 662 -1.50 -6.47 14.18
C VAL A 662 -0.98 -7.87 13.85
N LEU A 663 0.24 -8.00 13.32
CA LEU A 663 0.85 -9.30 13.04
C LEU A 663 1.10 -10.11 14.33
N GLU A 664 1.59 -9.47 15.38
CA GLU A 664 1.76 -10.12 16.68
C GLU A 664 0.43 -10.48 17.33
N GLY A 665 -0.59 -9.63 17.16
CA GLY A 665 -1.96 -9.96 17.55
C GLY A 665 -2.49 -11.21 16.85
N LEU A 666 -2.27 -11.35 15.53
CA LEU A 666 -2.60 -12.57 14.77
C LEU A 666 -1.87 -13.79 15.36
N ARG A 667 -0.54 -13.69 15.54
CA ARG A 667 0.28 -14.78 16.09
C ARG A 667 -0.11 -15.17 17.49
N ALA A 668 -0.38 -14.19 18.37
CA ALA A 668 -0.85 -14.44 19.73
C ALA A 668 -2.20 -15.15 19.74
N GLY A 669 -3.17 -14.70 18.89
CA GLY A 669 -4.47 -15.37 18.76
C GLY A 669 -4.39 -16.79 18.20
N ILE A 670 -3.41 -17.09 17.34
CA ILE A 670 -3.14 -18.44 16.84
C ILE A 670 -2.49 -19.30 17.92
N ALA A 671 -1.63 -18.73 18.74
CA ALA A 671 -0.88 -19.44 19.77
C ALA A 671 -1.72 -19.85 21.00
N VAL A 672 -2.97 -19.36 21.12
CA VAL A 672 -3.90 -19.79 22.16
C VAL A 672 -4.23 -21.28 22.00
#